data_fb688a216d4493ce1906a337542d38a6
#
_entry.id   fb688a216d4493ce1906a337542d38a6
#
_cell.length_a   1.000
_cell.length_b   1.000
_cell.length_c   1.000
_cell.angle_alpha   90.00
_cell.angle_beta   90.00
_cell.angle_gamma   90.00
#
_symmetry.space_group_name_H-M   'P 1'
#
loop_
_entity.id
_entity.type
_entity.pdbx_description
1 polymer ?
#
loop_
_entity_poly.entity_id
_entity_poly.type
_entity_poly.pdbx_seq_one_letter_code
_entity_poly.pdbx_strand_id
1 'polypeptide(L)'
;MIRSFPMQTSCRFLFSAAGLCLAVLLCGCVSMQEAASVPDTSEAVIATPVPEAAPAFSNQEPSMDEPQGPLMLSEITVADGDTVELYNRSDRSVRLHDYYLSDKNSQRQKLRLPDEALAPGAFYLCRDLSLSVKGERLWLSDAEGTVLDYARIEDVPVGGSYGRRMGESGWFYFTEPSLGEENTGGYRRVAQAPTASAASGVYDRVESLTVTLEAPAGTIYYTTDGQIPTTESEIYTEPLQLDKTTIVRALCVEEGAVPSRTAAFHYFPNEGHVLPILSFTADRRSEWLSFYHDAKREREITGTAAYFRDGQEIFSQACGIQLKGFTAVQDPIKKNFGLFFRGRYGDRDLENCDLFDTGVSRYGSLLVRAGQDHHAAIIRNELMVELCRQSTDAVPCQHYEYCVLYLNGQYAGIFTIQENMNEQFFADAYGVSPESVTTLRQRSVFKENEDLQQTIRFCLENDMADEASYETFCQMFDIDNFIDYILIQGYGGNTDLLENVRYFKSSELDGRWRLALFDQDRTFYTPYCGIRIIFEGFAKEAWELTQMANHLLANPGFRDRVLSRYAELTRTTLSDEHVLQEINRLAALIEPEVRRDRESCGISYENWVGAVENLRQFPTACQYAQATIDTLCQDLKVTGEERAHYFGS
;
A
#
# COMPACT_ATOMS: atom_id res chain seq x y z
N MET A 1 28.16 -50.40 -3.77
CA MET A 1 28.96 -50.22 -2.53
C MET A 1 28.72 -48.81 -2.06
N ILE A 2 27.97 -48.72 -1.01
CA ILE A 2 27.44 -47.50 -0.38
C ILE A 2 28.54 -46.93 0.52
N ARG A 3 28.78 -45.63 0.46
CA ARG A 3 29.44 -44.91 1.55
C ARG A 3 28.68 -43.61 1.83
N SER A 4 28.04 -43.61 2.99
CA SER A 4 27.45 -42.48 3.68
C SER A 4 28.52 -41.52 4.21
N PHE A 5 28.30 -40.23 4.09
CA PHE A 5 28.98 -39.18 4.87
C PHE A 5 27.96 -38.30 5.58
N PRO A 6 28.18 -37.99 6.86
CA PRO A 6 27.32 -37.07 7.59
C PRO A 6 27.83 -35.62 7.46
N MET A 7 26.94 -34.68 7.19
CA MET A 7 27.22 -33.25 7.34
C MET A 7 26.70 -32.75 8.69
N GLN A 8 27.64 -32.52 9.59
CA GLN A 8 27.47 -31.55 10.68
C GLN A 8 28.19 -30.27 10.28
N THR A 9 27.49 -29.17 10.24
CA THR A 9 28.12 -27.84 10.26
C THR A 9 27.29 -26.89 11.13
N SER A 10 27.78 -26.72 12.36
CA SER A 10 27.38 -25.70 13.30
C SER A 10 27.99 -24.36 12.89
N CYS A 11 27.19 -23.34 12.61
CA CYS A 11 27.62 -21.95 12.55
C CYS A 11 27.35 -21.29 13.89
N ARG A 12 28.39 -21.08 14.68
CA ARG A 12 28.40 -20.20 15.86
C ARG A 12 28.69 -18.78 15.37
N PHE A 13 27.79 -17.86 15.62
CA PHE A 13 28.08 -16.43 15.54
C PHE A 13 28.53 -15.92 16.92
N LEU A 14 29.73 -15.38 16.94
CA LEU A 14 30.36 -14.70 18.07
C LEU A 14 29.75 -13.29 18.22
N PHE A 15 29.23 -13.00 19.40
CA PHE A 15 29.00 -11.64 19.88
C PHE A 15 30.30 -11.06 20.44
N SER A 16 30.71 -9.92 19.92
CA SER A 16 31.75 -9.06 20.49
C SER A 16 31.08 -7.88 21.19
N ALA A 17 31.28 -7.82 22.49
CA ALA A 17 30.91 -6.70 23.35
C ALA A 17 32.13 -5.79 23.55
N ALA A 18 31.95 -4.50 23.33
CA ALA A 18 32.73 -3.38 23.93
C ALA A 18 31.98 -2.09 23.52
N GLY A 19 31.77 -1.09 24.34
CA GLY A 19 32.25 -0.72 25.64
C GLY A 19 31.55 0.56 26.09
N LEU A 20 31.49 0.71 27.36
CA LEU A 20 31.04 1.82 28.18
C LEU A 20 31.47 3.21 27.71
N CYS A 21 30.59 4.21 27.85
CA CYS A 21 30.99 5.48 28.47
C CYS A 21 29.80 6.17 29.15
N LEU A 22 30.01 6.39 30.44
CA LEU A 22 29.22 7.05 31.46
C LEU A 22 29.38 8.58 31.34
N ALA A 23 28.31 9.33 31.47
CA ALA A 23 28.37 10.73 31.92
C ALA A 23 27.13 11.07 32.75
N VAL A 24 27.33 11.22 34.01
CA VAL A 24 26.46 11.76 35.05
C VAL A 24 26.71 13.24 35.16
N LEU A 25 25.62 14.05 35.38
CA LEU A 25 25.61 15.31 36.15
C LEU A 25 24.16 15.84 36.11
N LEU A 26 23.41 15.73 37.19
CA LEU A 26 23.26 16.50 38.41
C LEU A 26 22.44 17.81 38.25
N CYS A 27 21.36 17.77 39.03
CA CYS A 27 20.85 18.80 39.96
C CYS A 27 19.88 19.86 39.44
N GLY A 28 18.76 19.92 40.16
CA GLY A 28 17.95 21.10 40.34
C GLY A 28 16.57 20.82 40.96
N CYS A 29 16.53 20.53 42.27
CA CYS A 29 15.29 20.62 43.08
C CYS A 29 14.89 22.06 43.26
N VAL A 30 13.57 22.40 43.12
CA VAL A 30 12.92 23.43 43.95
C VAL A 30 11.49 23.01 44.24
N SER A 31 11.20 23.09 45.47
CA SER A 31 10.18 22.81 46.42
C SER A 31 8.73 23.27 46.10
N MET A 32 7.86 22.51 46.76
CA MET A 32 6.43 22.74 47.11
C MET A 32 6.12 24.10 47.68
N GLN A 33 4.89 24.57 47.46
CA GLN A 33 3.98 25.13 48.46
C GLN A 33 2.61 25.35 47.82
N GLU A 34 1.66 24.76 48.33
CA GLU A 34 0.57 25.00 49.33
C GLU A 34 -0.79 25.33 48.72
N ALA A 35 -1.76 24.61 49.22
CA ALA A 35 -3.19 24.67 48.93
C ALA A 35 -3.86 25.96 49.48
N ALA A 36 -4.85 26.44 48.75
CA ALA A 36 -5.93 27.25 49.34
C ALA A 36 -7.25 27.09 48.59
N SER A 37 -8.20 26.52 49.29
CA SER A 37 -9.66 26.80 49.38
C SER A 37 -10.48 27.16 48.13
N VAL A 38 -11.48 26.30 47.88
CA VAL A 38 -12.72 26.53 47.11
C VAL A 38 -13.56 27.63 47.74
N PRO A 39 -14.24 28.44 46.94
CA PRO A 39 -15.65 28.73 47.17
C PRO A 39 -16.53 28.36 45.97
N ASP A 40 -17.59 27.70 46.31
CA ASP A 40 -18.81 27.42 45.56
C ASP A 40 -19.50 28.73 45.13
N THR A 41 -19.77 28.90 43.83
CA THR A 41 -20.88 29.74 43.35
C THR A 41 -21.38 29.20 42.01
N SER A 42 -22.64 28.87 42.06
CA SER A 42 -23.54 28.49 40.97
C SER A 42 -23.60 29.47 39.79
N GLU A 43 -23.92 28.90 38.63
CA GLU A 43 -24.62 29.47 37.48
C GLU A 43 -23.89 30.47 36.57
N ALA A 44 -23.49 29.96 35.40
CA ALA A 44 -23.90 30.54 34.11
C ALA A 44 -23.55 29.53 33.01
N VAL A 45 -24.55 28.94 32.38
CA VAL A 45 -24.44 28.24 31.11
C VAL A 45 -24.04 29.28 30.07
N ILE A 46 -22.75 29.38 29.81
CA ILE A 46 -22.23 30.10 28.62
C ILE A 46 -22.38 29.14 27.46
N ALA A 47 -23.34 29.42 26.59
CA ALA A 47 -23.45 28.77 25.29
C ALA A 47 -22.10 28.94 24.57
N THR A 48 -21.43 27.84 24.30
CA THR A 48 -20.29 27.80 23.37
C THR A 48 -20.76 28.36 22.04
N PRO A 49 -20.07 29.34 21.44
CA PRO A 49 -20.43 29.83 20.13
C PRO A 49 -20.26 28.66 19.14
N VAL A 50 -21.33 28.39 18.41
CA VAL A 50 -21.29 27.52 17.23
C VAL A 50 -20.17 28.08 16.33
N PRO A 51 -19.21 27.29 15.85
CA PRO A 51 -18.20 27.77 14.91
C PRO A 51 -18.94 28.42 13.75
N GLU A 52 -18.64 29.67 13.46
CA GLU A 52 -19.14 30.39 12.30
C GLU A 52 -18.78 29.56 11.07
N ALA A 53 -19.77 29.16 10.26
CA ALA A 53 -19.56 28.37 9.06
C ALA A 53 -18.56 29.12 8.18
N ALA A 54 -17.48 28.44 7.78
CA ALA A 54 -16.50 29.00 6.88
C ALA A 54 -17.19 29.60 5.65
N PRO A 55 -16.77 30.77 5.16
CA PRO A 55 -17.43 31.44 4.05
C PRO A 55 -17.47 30.48 2.84
N ALA A 56 -18.65 30.28 2.28
CA ALA A 56 -18.83 29.47 1.07
C ALA A 56 -18.20 30.22 -0.11
N PHE A 57 -17.00 29.78 -0.52
CA PHE A 57 -16.35 30.32 -1.70
C PHE A 57 -17.10 29.89 -2.97
N SER A 58 -17.20 30.80 -3.94
CA SER A 58 -17.79 30.51 -5.25
C SER A 58 -17.05 29.35 -5.92
N ASN A 59 -17.79 28.36 -6.43
CA ASN A 59 -17.22 27.25 -7.22
C ASN A 59 -16.80 27.67 -8.65
N GLN A 60 -16.99 28.94 -9.02
CA GLN A 60 -16.53 29.47 -10.30
C GLN A 60 -15.02 29.65 -10.29
N GLU A 61 -14.34 29.03 -11.25
CA GLU A 61 -12.91 29.25 -11.49
C GLU A 61 -12.71 30.72 -11.87
N PRO A 62 -11.73 31.42 -11.25
CA PRO A 62 -11.44 32.78 -11.63
C PRO A 62 -10.84 32.80 -13.04
N SER A 63 -11.38 33.62 -13.93
CA SER A 63 -10.73 33.94 -15.21
C SER A 63 -9.59 34.93 -14.95
N MET A 64 -8.42 34.38 -14.60
CA MET A 64 -7.28 35.24 -14.25
C MET A 64 -6.15 35.03 -15.24
N ASP A 65 -6.19 35.80 -16.32
CA ASP A 65 -5.05 35.90 -17.23
C ASP A 65 -3.90 36.73 -16.63
N GLU A 66 -4.23 37.58 -15.63
CA GLU A 66 -3.26 38.42 -14.94
C GLU A 66 -3.43 38.38 -13.40
N PRO A 67 -2.32 38.30 -12.63
CA PRO A 67 -2.34 38.35 -11.17
C PRO A 67 -2.89 39.67 -10.63
N GLN A 68 -3.63 39.65 -9.52
CA GLN A 68 -4.28 40.79 -8.89
C GLN A 68 -3.52 41.36 -7.68
N GLY A 69 -2.34 40.89 -7.36
CA GLY A 69 -1.62 41.31 -6.17
C GLY A 69 -0.14 41.61 -6.39
N PRO A 70 0.59 41.88 -5.29
CA PRO A 70 2.04 42.06 -5.36
C PRO A 70 2.81 40.78 -5.61
N LEU A 71 2.24 39.61 -5.22
CA LEU A 71 2.77 38.29 -5.51
C LEU A 71 2.03 37.66 -6.69
N MET A 72 2.76 36.89 -7.49
CA MET A 72 2.19 36.06 -8.56
C MET A 72 2.83 34.68 -8.55
N LEU A 73 2.11 33.71 -9.08
CA LEU A 73 2.63 32.40 -9.44
C LEU A 73 3.52 32.56 -10.66
N SER A 74 4.82 32.31 -10.53
CA SER A 74 5.80 32.50 -11.60
C SER A 74 6.03 31.22 -12.39
N GLU A 75 6.37 30.13 -11.70
CA GLU A 75 6.68 28.84 -12.31
C GLU A 75 6.23 27.69 -11.41
N ILE A 76 5.78 26.59 -12.00
CA ILE A 76 5.29 25.42 -11.30
C ILE A 76 5.92 24.18 -11.91
N THR A 77 6.63 23.38 -11.10
CA THR A 77 7.13 22.05 -11.45
C THR A 77 6.26 20.98 -10.77
N VAL A 78 6.07 19.83 -11.42
CA VAL A 78 5.19 18.75 -10.93
C VAL A 78 5.83 17.37 -11.05
N ALA A 79 7.13 17.27 -10.93
CA ALA A 79 7.87 16.00 -10.83
C ALA A 79 9.20 16.26 -10.12
N ASP A 80 9.73 15.24 -9.44
CA ASP A 80 11.02 15.29 -8.74
C ASP A 80 11.15 16.39 -7.65
N GLY A 81 10.05 16.63 -6.93
CA GLY A 81 9.95 17.65 -5.88
C GLY A 81 9.14 18.83 -6.37
N ASP A 82 7.80 18.69 -6.32
CA ASP A 82 6.84 19.74 -6.68
C ASP A 82 7.25 21.08 -6.11
N THR A 83 7.41 22.06 -6.96
CA THR A 83 7.79 23.41 -6.57
C THR A 83 6.85 24.42 -7.17
N VAL A 84 6.31 25.30 -6.35
CA VAL A 84 5.59 26.49 -6.78
C VAL A 84 6.50 27.68 -6.52
N GLU A 85 6.87 28.38 -7.58
CA GLU A 85 7.61 29.60 -7.50
C GLU A 85 6.68 30.80 -7.47
N LEU A 86 6.92 31.67 -6.48
CA LEU A 86 6.25 32.96 -6.33
C LEU A 86 7.22 34.08 -6.67
N TYR A 87 6.74 35.10 -7.37
CA TYR A 87 7.50 36.28 -7.72
C TYR A 87 6.88 37.54 -7.11
N ASN A 88 7.70 38.38 -6.48
CA ASN A 88 7.27 39.70 -6.02
C ASN A 88 7.38 40.72 -7.16
N ARG A 89 6.24 40.98 -7.81
CA ARG A 89 6.11 41.92 -8.92
C ARG A 89 5.99 43.40 -8.51
N SER A 90 5.94 43.66 -7.20
CA SER A 90 5.79 45.02 -6.66
C SER A 90 7.14 45.71 -6.44
N ASP A 91 7.11 47.03 -6.19
CA ASP A 91 8.27 47.88 -5.89
C ASP A 91 8.65 47.90 -4.39
N ARG A 92 7.97 47.08 -3.56
CA ARG A 92 8.17 46.99 -2.11
C ARG A 92 8.37 45.55 -1.66
N SER A 93 8.97 45.39 -0.50
CA SER A 93 9.06 44.09 0.16
C SER A 93 7.70 43.60 0.58
N VAL A 94 7.39 42.32 0.35
CA VAL A 94 6.13 41.63 0.65
C VAL A 94 6.37 40.61 1.76
N ARG A 95 5.52 40.59 2.78
CA ARG A 95 5.58 39.59 3.85
C ARG A 95 4.81 38.36 3.42
N LEU A 96 5.49 37.22 3.21
CA LEU A 96 4.89 35.98 2.70
C LEU A 96 3.81 35.42 3.63
N HIS A 97 3.95 35.58 4.93
CA HIS A 97 3.01 35.13 5.96
C HIS A 97 1.55 35.62 5.77
N ASP A 98 1.36 36.68 5.01
CA ASP A 98 0.02 37.24 4.72
C ASP A 98 -0.68 36.52 3.55
N TYR A 99 -0.05 35.48 2.98
CA TYR A 99 -0.54 34.77 1.79
C TYR A 99 -0.61 33.27 2.02
N TYR A 100 -1.46 32.61 1.20
CA TYR A 100 -1.77 31.20 1.27
C TYR A 100 -1.75 30.56 -0.13
N LEU A 101 -1.30 29.30 -0.19
CA LEU A 101 -1.45 28.43 -1.34
C LEU A 101 -2.47 27.32 -1.06
N SER A 102 -3.25 26.95 -2.06
CA SER A 102 -4.19 25.85 -1.96
C SER A 102 -4.42 25.17 -3.32
N ASP A 103 -4.57 23.85 -3.30
CA ASP A 103 -5.06 23.00 -4.37
C ASP A 103 -6.61 22.82 -4.31
N LYS A 104 -7.28 23.44 -3.30
CA LYS A 104 -8.73 23.30 -3.07
C LYS A 104 -9.40 24.65 -3.00
N ASN A 105 -10.34 24.93 -3.92
CA ASN A 105 -11.13 26.16 -3.92
C ASN A 105 -11.96 26.34 -2.64
N SER A 106 -12.43 25.25 -2.03
CA SER A 106 -13.18 25.26 -0.77
C SER A 106 -12.33 25.55 0.48
N GLN A 107 -11.01 25.47 0.36
CA GLN A 107 -10.03 25.66 1.43
C GLN A 107 -8.87 26.54 0.98
N ARG A 108 -9.13 27.77 0.53
CA ARG A 108 -8.12 28.67 -0.05
C ARG A 108 -6.95 29.01 0.89
N GLN A 109 -7.12 28.81 2.18
CA GLN A 109 -6.11 29.04 3.24
C GLN A 109 -5.49 27.74 3.74
N LYS A 110 -5.31 26.73 2.86
CA LYS A 110 -4.79 25.40 3.23
C LYS A 110 -3.33 25.45 3.71
N LEU A 111 -2.46 26.13 2.97
CA LEU A 111 -1.04 26.26 3.28
C LEU A 111 -0.68 27.72 3.45
N ARG A 112 -0.38 28.14 4.67
CA ARG A 112 0.15 29.48 4.95
C ARG A 112 1.61 29.54 4.61
N LEU A 113 2.04 30.61 3.91
CA LEU A 113 3.44 30.81 3.59
C LEU A 113 4.24 31.24 4.84
N PRO A 114 5.58 31.06 4.86
CA PRO A 114 6.41 31.32 6.04
C PRO A 114 6.49 32.79 6.39
N ASP A 115 6.91 33.08 7.63
CA ASP A 115 7.12 34.46 8.11
C ASP A 115 8.47 35.02 7.60
N GLU A 116 8.53 35.27 6.31
CA GLU A 116 9.68 35.81 5.60
C GLU A 116 9.28 37.03 4.77
N ALA A 117 10.23 37.90 4.49
CA ALA A 117 10.03 39.08 3.65
C ALA A 117 10.68 38.84 2.28
N LEU A 118 9.88 38.92 1.21
CA LEU A 118 10.33 38.80 -0.16
C LEU A 118 10.61 40.19 -0.77
N ALA A 119 11.84 40.45 -1.12
CA ALA A 119 12.26 41.74 -1.73
C ALA A 119 11.61 41.98 -3.10
N PRO A 120 11.50 43.21 -3.59
CA PRO A 120 11.07 43.50 -4.95
C PRO A 120 11.89 42.72 -6.00
N GLY A 121 11.20 42.11 -6.95
CA GLY A 121 11.84 41.35 -8.01
C GLY A 121 12.48 40.01 -7.58
N ALA A 122 12.26 39.58 -6.35
CA ALA A 122 12.78 38.31 -5.84
C ALA A 122 11.78 37.18 -6.03
N PHE A 123 12.30 35.94 -6.05
CA PHE A 123 11.55 34.70 -6.15
C PHE A 123 11.55 33.97 -4.81
N TYR A 124 10.45 33.26 -4.53
CA TYR A 124 10.30 32.35 -3.38
C TYR A 124 9.87 30.97 -3.87
N LEU A 125 10.54 29.91 -3.42
CA LEU A 125 10.28 28.53 -3.81
C LEU A 125 9.55 27.77 -2.70
N CYS A 126 8.27 27.49 -2.91
CA CYS A 126 7.47 26.61 -2.04
C CYS A 126 7.56 25.18 -2.57
N ARG A 127 8.02 24.22 -1.74
CA ARG A 127 8.32 22.84 -2.15
C ARG A 127 7.41 21.84 -1.46
N ASP A 128 7.40 20.59 -1.98
CA ASP A 128 6.73 19.43 -1.39
C ASP A 128 5.20 19.57 -1.26
N LEU A 129 4.57 20.10 -2.30
CA LEU A 129 3.13 20.39 -2.34
C LEU A 129 2.27 19.20 -2.79
N SER A 130 2.86 18.11 -3.27
CA SER A 130 2.19 16.91 -3.81
C SER A 130 1.23 17.23 -4.97
N LEU A 131 1.68 17.97 -5.98
CA LEU A 131 0.90 18.34 -7.15
C LEU A 131 0.77 17.18 -8.15
N SER A 132 -0.25 17.22 -9.02
CA SER A 132 -0.47 16.21 -10.07
C SER A 132 0.06 16.68 -11.42
N VAL A 133 0.82 15.82 -12.11
CA VAL A 133 1.33 16.08 -13.46
C VAL A 133 0.24 16.11 -14.52
N LYS A 134 -0.91 15.44 -14.32
CA LYS A 134 -2.02 15.39 -15.28
C LYS A 134 -2.98 16.57 -15.17
N GLY A 135 -2.85 17.35 -14.13
CA GLY A 135 -3.65 18.54 -13.94
C GLY A 135 -3.87 18.84 -12.49
N GLU A 136 -3.73 20.09 -12.17
CA GLU A 136 -3.95 20.63 -10.83
C GLU A 136 -4.51 22.04 -10.94
N ARG A 137 -5.19 22.46 -9.90
CA ARG A 137 -5.61 23.83 -9.73
C ARG A 137 -4.90 24.40 -8.53
N LEU A 138 -4.30 25.56 -8.70
CA LEU A 138 -3.55 26.21 -7.63
C LEU A 138 -4.04 27.63 -7.45
N TRP A 139 -4.43 27.97 -6.24
CA TRP A 139 -4.87 29.30 -5.83
C TRP A 139 -3.83 29.93 -4.92
N LEU A 140 -3.46 31.17 -5.24
CA LEU A 140 -2.75 32.08 -4.36
C LEU A 140 -3.78 33.05 -3.78
N SER A 141 -3.90 33.14 -2.46
CA SER A 141 -4.88 34.00 -1.79
C SER A 141 -4.26 34.81 -0.65
N ASP A 142 -4.94 35.88 -0.24
CA ASP A 142 -4.61 36.66 0.95
C ASP A 142 -5.23 36.09 2.23
N ALA A 143 -5.04 36.79 3.35
CA ALA A 143 -5.56 36.40 4.66
C ALA A 143 -7.09 36.43 4.74
N GLU A 144 -7.77 37.15 3.86
CA GLU A 144 -9.22 37.22 3.73
C GLU A 144 -9.80 36.16 2.80
N GLY A 145 -8.93 35.33 2.16
CA GLY A 145 -9.30 34.31 1.19
C GLY A 145 -9.62 34.84 -0.20
N THR A 146 -9.24 36.11 -0.47
CA THR A 146 -9.36 36.70 -1.81
C THR A 146 -8.32 36.07 -2.73
N VAL A 147 -8.76 35.58 -3.90
CA VAL A 147 -7.85 35.01 -4.90
C VAL A 147 -7.05 36.13 -5.57
N LEU A 148 -5.74 36.04 -5.46
CA LEU A 148 -4.79 37.01 -6.05
C LEU A 148 -4.18 36.49 -7.34
N ASP A 149 -4.00 35.19 -7.44
CA ASP A 149 -3.54 34.54 -8.68
C ASP A 149 -4.05 33.09 -8.71
N TYR A 150 -4.07 32.52 -9.92
CA TYR A 150 -4.61 31.19 -10.16
C TYR A 150 -3.85 30.53 -11.32
N ALA A 151 -3.52 29.26 -11.14
CA ALA A 151 -2.98 28.40 -12.18
C ALA A 151 -3.89 27.20 -12.40
N ARG A 152 -4.20 26.91 -13.66
CA ARG A 152 -4.76 25.65 -14.11
C ARG A 152 -3.66 24.89 -14.83
N ILE A 153 -3.08 23.94 -14.14
CA ILE A 153 -1.97 23.15 -14.63
C ILE A 153 -2.56 22.00 -15.43
N GLU A 154 -2.18 21.84 -16.68
CA GLU A 154 -2.59 20.73 -17.53
C GLU A 154 -1.36 20.18 -18.24
N ASP A 155 -1.18 18.86 -18.18
CA ASP A 155 -0.17 18.12 -18.97
C ASP A 155 1.27 18.68 -18.93
N VAL A 156 1.78 19.04 -17.76
CA VAL A 156 3.17 19.49 -17.61
C VAL A 156 4.12 18.36 -18.03
N PRO A 157 5.12 18.64 -18.89
CA PRO A 157 6.11 17.64 -19.29
C PRO A 157 6.89 17.10 -18.09
N VAL A 158 7.22 15.82 -18.13
CA VAL A 158 8.11 15.23 -17.10
C VAL A 158 9.48 15.92 -17.15
N GLY A 159 9.90 16.48 -16.03
CA GLY A 159 11.14 17.27 -15.92
C GLY A 159 11.03 18.71 -16.45
N GLY A 160 9.86 19.13 -16.92
CA GLY A 160 9.58 20.50 -17.32
C GLY A 160 8.76 21.28 -16.29
N SER A 161 8.27 22.44 -16.72
CA SER A 161 7.46 23.32 -15.88
C SER A 161 6.35 24.03 -16.64
N TYR A 162 5.46 24.67 -15.89
CA TYR A 162 4.38 25.51 -16.37
C TYR A 162 4.46 26.87 -15.67
N GLY A 163 4.66 27.94 -16.43
CA GLY A 163 4.99 29.23 -15.83
C GLY A 163 4.56 30.42 -16.69
N ARG A 164 4.79 31.61 -16.14
CA ARG A 164 4.54 32.90 -16.79
C ARG A 164 5.84 33.51 -17.28
N ARG A 165 5.77 34.21 -18.41
CA ARG A 165 6.87 35.07 -18.89
C ARG A 165 6.62 36.51 -18.50
N MET A 166 7.65 37.20 -18.04
CA MET A 166 7.52 38.61 -17.67
C MET A 166 7.14 39.46 -18.87
N GLY A 167 6.12 40.30 -18.69
CA GLY A 167 5.61 41.19 -19.75
C GLY A 167 4.73 40.53 -20.82
N GLU A 168 4.44 39.23 -20.68
CA GLU A 168 3.51 38.52 -21.54
C GLU A 168 2.33 37.96 -20.74
N SER A 169 1.14 37.99 -21.33
CA SER A 169 -0.06 37.41 -20.69
C SER A 169 -0.13 35.89 -20.88
N GLY A 170 -0.75 35.21 -19.90
CA GLY A 170 -1.03 33.78 -19.93
C GLY A 170 0.18 32.91 -19.56
N TRP A 171 0.02 31.61 -19.76
CA TRP A 171 0.91 30.56 -19.29
C TRP A 171 1.66 29.90 -20.44
N PHE A 172 2.85 29.37 -20.11
CA PHE A 172 3.73 28.65 -21.04
C PHE A 172 4.20 27.34 -20.44
N TYR A 173 4.49 26.37 -21.27
CA TYR A 173 5.19 25.14 -20.93
C TYR A 173 6.67 25.28 -21.24
N PHE A 174 7.51 24.81 -20.33
CA PHE A 174 8.95 24.80 -20.49
C PHE A 174 9.47 23.37 -20.40
N THR A 175 10.43 23.02 -21.24
CA THR A 175 11.10 21.72 -21.22
C THR A 175 12.11 21.60 -20.07
N GLU A 176 12.59 22.73 -19.60
CA GLU A 176 13.53 22.85 -18.46
C GLU A 176 13.03 23.98 -17.55
N PRO A 177 12.89 23.74 -16.24
CA PRO A 177 12.54 24.78 -15.27
C PRO A 177 13.66 25.81 -15.09
N SER A 178 13.27 27.07 -14.82
CA SER A 178 14.19 28.19 -14.54
C SER A 178 14.03 28.73 -13.11
N LEU A 179 13.80 27.83 -12.12
CA LEU A 179 13.51 28.19 -10.74
C LEU A 179 14.54 29.16 -10.13
N GLY A 180 14.04 30.29 -9.62
CA GLY A 180 14.85 31.38 -9.04
C GLY A 180 15.28 32.43 -10.06
N GLU A 181 14.92 32.26 -11.33
CA GLU A 181 15.25 33.15 -12.43
C GLU A 181 14.02 33.48 -13.27
N GLU A 182 14.13 34.45 -14.15
CA GLU A 182 13.06 34.83 -15.06
C GLU A 182 12.87 33.79 -16.18
N ASN A 183 11.63 33.34 -16.35
CA ASN A 183 11.27 32.40 -17.41
C ASN A 183 11.49 32.99 -18.81
N THR A 184 12.24 32.27 -19.65
CA THR A 184 12.52 32.64 -21.04
C THR A 184 12.20 31.51 -22.01
N GLY A 185 11.80 31.83 -23.25
CA GLY A 185 11.40 30.82 -24.21
C GLY A 185 10.03 30.21 -23.88
N GLY A 186 9.89 28.88 -23.98
CA GLY A 186 8.65 28.16 -23.68
C GLY A 186 7.65 28.09 -24.84
N TYR A 187 6.64 27.28 -24.66
CA TYR A 187 5.63 26.93 -25.66
C TYR A 187 4.22 27.15 -25.11
N ARG A 188 3.25 27.46 -26.00
CA ARG A 188 1.85 27.68 -25.60
C ARG A 188 1.04 26.39 -25.52
N ARG A 189 1.58 25.27 -25.98
CA ARG A 189 0.87 23.97 -26.01
C ARG A 189 1.82 22.79 -25.92
N VAL A 190 1.26 21.67 -25.57
CA VAL A 190 1.88 20.34 -25.61
C VAL A 190 1.36 19.61 -26.85
N ALA A 191 2.20 18.84 -27.53
CA ALA A 191 1.80 18.00 -28.65
C ALA A 191 0.84 16.91 -28.15
N GLN A 192 -0.05 16.45 -29.03
CA GLN A 192 -1.01 15.40 -28.68
C GLN A 192 -0.31 14.04 -28.68
N ALA A 193 -0.55 13.23 -27.64
CA ALA A 193 0.03 11.90 -27.55
C ALA A 193 -0.49 10.99 -28.68
N PRO A 194 0.36 10.10 -29.24
CA PRO A 194 -0.08 9.16 -30.25
C PRO A 194 -1.18 8.23 -29.77
N THR A 195 -2.07 7.83 -30.67
CA THR A 195 -3.06 6.78 -30.48
C THR A 195 -2.69 5.55 -31.30
N ALA A 196 -3.22 4.37 -30.94
CA ALA A 196 -3.02 3.14 -31.67
C ALA A 196 -4.34 2.62 -32.27
N SER A 197 -4.27 1.98 -33.46
CA SER A 197 -5.44 1.40 -34.13
C SER A 197 -6.02 0.19 -33.41
N ALA A 198 -5.20 -0.53 -32.66
CA ALA A 198 -5.60 -1.65 -31.81
C ALA A 198 -5.52 -1.24 -30.33
N ALA A 199 -6.53 -1.54 -29.55
CA ALA A 199 -6.50 -1.34 -28.10
C ALA A 199 -5.44 -2.24 -27.44
N SER A 200 -4.92 -1.84 -26.27
CA SER A 200 -4.13 -2.75 -25.44
C SER A 200 -4.98 -3.98 -25.05
N GLY A 201 -4.38 -5.16 -25.00
CA GLY A 201 -5.12 -6.37 -24.62
C GLY A 201 -4.51 -7.67 -25.08
N VAL A 202 -5.26 -8.75 -24.83
CA VAL A 202 -4.92 -10.11 -25.26
C VAL A 202 -5.54 -10.40 -26.64
N TYR A 203 -4.76 -10.98 -27.54
CA TYR A 203 -5.17 -11.28 -28.91
C TYR A 203 -4.88 -12.76 -29.21
N ASP A 204 -5.92 -13.58 -29.14
CA ASP A 204 -5.79 -15.01 -29.41
C ASP A 204 -5.98 -15.35 -30.90
N ARG A 205 -5.29 -16.41 -31.34
CA ARG A 205 -5.41 -16.99 -32.69
C ARG A 205 -5.08 -16.01 -33.82
N VAL A 206 -4.11 -15.14 -33.59
CA VAL A 206 -3.59 -14.22 -34.61
C VAL A 206 -2.22 -14.71 -35.07
N GLU A 207 -1.92 -14.67 -36.38
CA GLU A 207 -0.58 -14.92 -36.89
C GLU A 207 0.37 -13.78 -36.52
N SER A 208 -0.08 -12.56 -36.71
CA SER A 208 0.51 -11.34 -36.16
C SER A 208 -0.58 -10.28 -36.00
N LEU A 209 -0.39 -9.38 -35.03
CA LEU A 209 -1.25 -8.21 -34.81
C LEU A 209 -0.65 -7.02 -35.54
N THR A 210 -1.42 -6.43 -36.47
CA THR A 210 -1.01 -5.19 -37.15
C THR A 210 -1.49 -3.98 -36.36
N VAL A 211 -0.57 -3.10 -35.98
CA VAL A 211 -0.85 -1.88 -35.21
C VAL A 211 -0.35 -0.66 -35.95
N THR A 212 -1.22 0.32 -36.17
CA THR A 212 -0.84 1.66 -36.66
C THR A 212 -0.84 2.66 -35.50
N LEU A 213 0.11 3.61 -35.57
CA LEU A 213 0.19 4.73 -34.63
C LEU A 213 -0.19 6.01 -35.39
N GLU A 214 -1.00 6.87 -34.74
CA GLU A 214 -1.48 8.11 -35.33
C GLU A 214 -1.34 9.28 -34.35
N ALA A 215 -0.95 10.44 -34.86
CA ALA A 215 -1.01 11.72 -34.17
C ALA A 215 -1.49 12.80 -35.15
N PRO A 216 -2.21 13.85 -34.69
CA PRO A 216 -2.79 14.88 -35.58
C PRO A 216 -1.73 15.66 -36.35
N ALA A 217 -0.54 15.84 -35.77
CA ALA A 217 0.61 16.52 -36.36
C ALA A 217 1.91 16.04 -35.72
N GLY A 218 3.03 16.36 -36.37
CA GLY A 218 4.37 16.06 -35.84
C GLY A 218 4.92 14.71 -36.27
N THR A 219 6.04 14.33 -35.66
CA THR A 219 6.75 13.07 -35.86
C THR A 219 6.54 12.16 -34.67
N ILE A 220 6.15 10.91 -34.92
CA ILE A 220 6.00 9.89 -33.89
C ILE A 220 7.31 9.13 -33.75
N TYR A 221 7.89 9.13 -32.54
CA TYR A 221 9.00 8.29 -32.12
C TYR A 221 8.44 7.16 -31.27
N TYR A 222 8.97 5.95 -31.44
CA TYR A 222 8.45 4.79 -30.69
C TYR A 222 9.54 3.81 -30.25
N THR A 223 9.18 2.95 -29.29
CA THR A 223 9.93 1.79 -28.85
C THR A 223 9.00 0.58 -28.77
N THR A 224 9.56 -0.65 -28.82
CA THR A 224 8.81 -1.90 -28.69
C THR A 224 9.26 -2.73 -27.48
N ASP A 225 10.16 -2.19 -26.67
CA ASP A 225 10.72 -2.85 -25.46
C ASP A 225 10.23 -2.20 -24.14
N GLY A 226 9.26 -1.31 -24.24
CA GLY A 226 8.64 -0.64 -23.10
C GLY A 226 9.41 0.55 -22.53
N GLN A 227 10.59 0.89 -23.04
CA GLN A 227 11.32 2.09 -22.61
C GLN A 227 10.66 3.36 -23.14
N ILE A 228 10.82 4.47 -22.42
CA ILE A 228 10.36 5.78 -22.91
C ILE A 228 11.12 6.14 -24.19
N PRO A 229 10.41 6.42 -25.29
CA PRO A 229 11.04 6.89 -26.52
C PRO A 229 11.60 8.32 -26.35
N THR A 230 12.67 8.59 -27.10
CA THR A 230 13.29 9.90 -27.23
C THR A 230 13.34 10.29 -28.70
N THR A 231 13.81 11.47 -29.05
CA THR A 231 14.06 11.89 -30.43
C THR A 231 15.17 11.10 -31.13
N GLU A 232 15.89 10.24 -30.41
CA GLU A 232 16.87 9.28 -30.95
C GLU A 232 16.26 7.89 -31.21
N SER A 233 15.00 7.66 -30.78
CA SER A 233 14.28 6.42 -31.01
C SER A 233 13.85 6.28 -32.47
N GLU A 234 13.34 5.11 -32.83
CA GLU A 234 12.82 4.86 -34.18
C GLU A 234 11.64 5.79 -34.52
N ILE A 235 11.64 6.31 -35.75
CA ILE A 235 10.55 7.10 -36.31
C ILE A 235 9.51 6.14 -36.87
N TYR A 236 8.24 6.33 -36.48
CA TYR A 236 7.14 5.54 -37.02
C TYR A 236 6.85 5.92 -38.46
N THR A 237 6.97 4.97 -39.38
CA THR A 237 6.77 5.16 -40.83
C THR A 237 5.86 4.13 -41.46
N GLU A 238 5.68 2.95 -40.83
CA GLU A 238 4.87 1.85 -41.36
C GLU A 238 4.21 1.06 -40.20
N PRO A 239 3.11 0.32 -40.48
CA PRO A 239 2.40 -0.47 -39.48
C PRO A 239 3.31 -1.50 -38.79
N LEU A 240 3.22 -1.57 -37.45
CA LEU A 240 3.93 -2.56 -36.65
C LEU A 240 3.28 -3.94 -36.81
N GLN A 241 4.11 -4.98 -36.96
CA GLN A 241 3.68 -6.37 -36.99
C GLN A 241 4.13 -7.05 -35.70
N LEU A 242 3.18 -7.44 -34.84
CA LEU A 242 3.44 -7.96 -33.51
C LEU A 242 3.02 -9.43 -33.44
N ASP A 243 3.98 -10.33 -33.33
CA ASP A 243 3.81 -11.79 -33.21
C ASP A 243 4.06 -12.34 -31.80
N LYS A 244 4.49 -11.49 -30.87
CA LYS A 244 4.83 -11.81 -29.48
C LYS A 244 4.44 -10.68 -28.56
N THR A 245 4.41 -10.95 -27.26
CA THR A 245 4.21 -9.93 -26.21
C THR A 245 5.11 -8.72 -26.45
N THR A 246 4.49 -7.57 -26.62
CA THR A 246 5.18 -6.33 -26.98
C THR A 246 4.55 -5.15 -26.23
N ILE A 247 5.40 -4.32 -25.62
CA ILE A 247 5.01 -3.06 -25.01
C ILE A 247 5.47 -1.95 -25.95
N VAL A 248 4.52 -1.35 -26.66
CA VAL A 248 4.79 -0.22 -27.54
C VAL A 248 4.66 1.06 -26.74
N ARG A 249 5.70 1.89 -26.75
CA ARG A 249 5.62 3.26 -26.25
C ARG A 249 5.83 4.24 -27.40
N ALA A 250 5.06 5.33 -27.40
CA ALA A 250 5.09 6.29 -28.48
C ALA A 250 5.03 7.73 -27.95
N LEU A 251 5.80 8.61 -28.58
CA LEU A 251 5.95 10.04 -28.28
C LEU A 251 5.76 10.85 -29.57
N CYS A 252 4.99 11.91 -29.52
CA CYS A 252 4.85 12.84 -30.62
C CYS A 252 5.67 14.11 -30.38
N VAL A 253 6.48 14.51 -31.36
CA VAL A 253 7.24 15.77 -31.37
C VAL A 253 6.73 16.63 -32.51
N GLU A 254 6.27 17.82 -32.18
CA GLU A 254 5.70 18.78 -33.11
C GLU A 254 6.40 20.14 -33.00
N GLU A 255 6.64 20.79 -34.13
CA GLU A 255 7.24 22.14 -34.15
C GLU A 255 6.31 23.16 -33.46
N GLY A 256 6.88 23.97 -32.57
CA GLY A 256 6.13 24.98 -31.81
C GLY A 256 5.29 24.43 -30.66
N ALA A 257 5.52 23.20 -30.24
CA ALA A 257 4.92 22.58 -29.07
C ALA A 257 5.98 21.84 -28.22
N VAL A 258 5.68 21.67 -26.94
CA VAL A 258 6.43 20.71 -26.12
C VAL A 258 6.10 19.29 -26.60
N PRO A 259 7.03 18.33 -26.58
CA PRO A 259 6.74 16.94 -26.87
C PRO A 259 5.55 16.39 -26.05
N SER A 260 4.78 15.50 -26.64
CA SER A 260 3.63 14.89 -25.96
C SER A 260 4.05 14.06 -24.73
N ARG A 261 3.07 13.69 -23.92
CA ARG A 261 3.28 12.54 -23.01
C ARG A 261 3.50 11.27 -23.81
N THR A 262 4.25 10.35 -23.23
CA THR A 262 4.43 9.02 -23.82
C THR A 262 3.16 8.21 -23.64
N ALA A 263 2.58 7.75 -24.75
CA ALA A 263 1.53 6.73 -24.76
C ALA A 263 2.16 5.34 -24.56
N ALA A 264 1.46 4.44 -23.86
CA ALA A 264 1.89 3.07 -23.65
C ALA A 264 0.77 2.12 -24.08
N PHE A 265 1.12 1.11 -24.89
CA PHE A 265 0.20 0.10 -25.40
C PHE A 265 0.79 -1.28 -25.13
N HIS A 266 -0.01 -2.18 -24.55
CA HIS A 266 0.41 -3.51 -24.15
C HIS A 266 -0.31 -4.55 -25.01
N TYR A 267 0.42 -5.38 -25.72
CA TYR A 267 -0.12 -6.39 -26.63
C TYR A 267 0.38 -7.79 -26.25
N PHE A 268 -0.56 -8.72 -26.07
CA PHE A 268 -0.28 -10.11 -25.67
C PHE A 268 -0.86 -11.08 -26.72
N PRO A 269 -0.24 -11.19 -27.91
CA PRO A 269 -0.71 -12.11 -28.94
C PRO A 269 -0.38 -13.56 -28.57
N ASN A 270 -1.42 -14.43 -28.63
CA ASN A 270 -1.33 -15.89 -28.45
C ASN A 270 -0.72 -16.36 -27.12
N GLU A 271 -0.82 -15.58 -26.05
CA GLU A 271 -0.25 -15.96 -24.75
C GLU A 271 -1.05 -17.05 -24.03
N GLY A 272 -2.37 -17.13 -24.28
CA GLY A 272 -3.24 -18.21 -23.78
C GLY A 272 -3.40 -18.26 -22.26
N HIS A 273 -3.26 -17.13 -21.57
CA HIS A 273 -3.45 -17.06 -20.12
C HIS A 273 -4.92 -17.18 -19.73
N VAL A 274 -5.18 -17.89 -18.63
CA VAL A 274 -6.50 -17.99 -18.00
C VAL A 274 -6.63 -17.04 -16.80
N LEU A 275 -5.52 -16.60 -16.22
CA LEU A 275 -5.48 -15.61 -15.17
C LEU A 275 -5.39 -14.20 -15.77
N PRO A 276 -5.88 -13.18 -15.06
CA PRO A 276 -5.62 -11.78 -15.40
C PRO A 276 -4.13 -11.51 -15.62
N ILE A 277 -3.82 -10.49 -16.42
CA ILE A 277 -2.45 -10.08 -16.70
C ILE A 277 -2.17 -8.75 -16.01
N LEU A 278 -1.14 -8.71 -15.19
CA LEU A 278 -0.53 -7.47 -14.73
C LEU A 278 0.79 -7.25 -15.47
N SER A 279 0.92 -6.13 -16.15
CA SER A 279 2.15 -5.75 -16.85
C SER A 279 2.66 -4.46 -16.24
N PHE A 280 3.90 -4.45 -15.75
CA PHE A 280 4.52 -3.17 -15.46
C PHE A 280 5.87 -3.02 -16.15
N THR A 281 6.14 -1.81 -16.57
CA THR A 281 7.28 -1.45 -17.38
C THR A 281 7.95 -0.23 -16.79
N ALA A 282 9.22 -0.39 -16.40
CA ALA A 282 10.02 0.74 -15.93
C ALA A 282 10.37 1.67 -17.08
N ASP A 283 10.40 2.96 -16.81
CA ASP A 283 10.66 3.99 -17.81
C ASP A 283 12.05 3.88 -18.43
N ARG A 284 13.04 3.41 -17.66
CA ARG A 284 14.43 3.25 -18.10
C ARG A 284 14.99 1.89 -17.72
N ARG A 285 15.46 1.14 -18.71
CA ARG A 285 16.04 -0.21 -18.50
C ARG A 285 17.25 -0.20 -17.57
N SER A 286 18.13 0.79 -17.69
CA SER A 286 19.32 0.90 -16.82
C SER A 286 18.93 1.10 -15.35
N GLU A 287 17.89 1.87 -15.10
CA GLU A 287 17.34 2.10 -13.77
C GLU A 287 16.69 0.82 -13.22
N TRP A 288 15.89 0.13 -14.03
CA TRP A 288 15.30 -1.17 -13.69
C TRP A 288 16.35 -2.19 -13.27
N LEU A 289 17.43 -2.37 -14.05
CA LEU A 289 18.46 -3.34 -13.73
C LEU A 289 19.15 -3.04 -12.40
N SER A 290 19.49 -1.77 -12.15
CA SER A 290 20.08 -1.38 -10.87
C SER A 290 19.11 -1.52 -9.70
N PHE A 291 17.83 -1.21 -9.90
CA PHE A 291 16.76 -1.33 -8.92
C PHE A 291 16.48 -2.80 -8.56
N TYR A 292 16.32 -3.68 -9.56
CA TYR A 292 15.96 -5.07 -9.35
C TYR A 292 17.04 -5.86 -8.59
N HIS A 293 18.31 -5.50 -8.78
CA HIS A 293 19.46 -6.12 -8.10
C HIS A 293 19.85 -5.40 -6.79
N ASP A 294 19.36 -4.20 -6.56
CA ASP A 294 19.59 -3.46 -5.31
C ASP A 294 18.55 -3.87 -4.27
N ALA A 295 18.98 -4.58 -3.24
CA ALA A 295 18.08 -5.01 -2.15
C ALA A 295 17.53 -3.85 -1.29
N LYS A 296 17.67 -2.59 -1.72
CA LYS A 296 17.14 -1.42 -1.01
C LYS A 296 15.64 -1.26 -1.23
N ARG A 297 14.88 -1.49 -0.18
CA ARG A 297 13.40 -1.41 -0.16
C ARG A 297 12.84 0.00 -0.26
N GLU A 298 13.63 1.01 0.03
CA GLU A 298 13.20 2.42 0.07
C GLU A 298 13.28 3.10 -1.29
N ARG A 299 13.98 2.48 -2.26
CA ARG A 299 14.10 3.02 -3.60
C ARG A 299 12.80 2.81 -4.37
N GLU A 300 12.31 3.88 -4.97
CA GLU A 300 11.17 3.89 -5.88
C GLU A 300 11.63 4.37 -7.26
N ILE A 301 11.22 3.67 -8.30
CA ILE A 301 11.47 4.02 -9.69
C ILE A 301 10.17 4.29 -10.42
N THR A 302 10.21 5.07 -11.49
CA THR A 302 9.05 5.35 -12.36
C THR A 302 8.78 4.24 -13.36
N GLY A 303 7.50 4.04 -13.64
CA GLY A 303 7.04 3.11 -14.67
C GLY A 303 5.56 3.24 -14.94
N THR A 304 5.05 2.34 -15.76
CA THR A 304 3.61 2.20 -16.07
C THR A 304 3.16 0.81 -15.66
N ALA A 305 2.05 0.73 -14.94
CA ALA A 305 1.34 -0.51 -14.65
C ALA A 305 0.06 -0.57 -15.48
N ALA A 306 -0.22 -1.72 -16.09
CA ALA A 306 -1.45 -2.00 -16.82
C ALA A 306 -2.01 -3.36 -16.39
N TYR A 307 -3.31 -3.42 -16.17
CA TYR A 307 -4.00 -4.62 -15.71
C TYR A 307 -5.11 -5.03 -16.68
N PHE A 308 -5.13 -6.30 -17.02
CA PHE A 308 -6.05 -6.88 -18.00
C PHE A 308 -6.81 -8.04 -17.38
N ARG A 309 -8.13 -7.98 -17.48
CA ARG A 309 -9.03 -9.06 -17.06
C ARG A 309 -9.90 -9.44 -18.24
N ASP A 310 -10.10 -10.71 -18.49
CA ASP A 310 -10.88 -11.22 -19.65
C ASP A 310 -10.42 -10.63 -20.99
N GLY A 311 -9.11 -10.42 -21.11
CA GLY A 311 -8.48 -9.88 -22.32
C GLY A 311 -8.62 -8.36 -22.51
N GLN A 312 -9.34 -7.66 -21.63
CA GLN A 312 -9.59 -6.22 -21.69
C GLN A 312 -8.74 -5.46 -20.69
N GLU A 313 -8.28 -4.27 -21.07
CA GLU A 313 -7.59 -3.36 -20.17
C GLU A 313 -8.57 -2.81 -19.13
N ILE A 314 -8.27 -3.04 -17.85
CA ILE A 314 -9.00 -2.49 -16.72
C ILE A 314 -8.41 -1.15 -16.31
N PHE A 315 -7.08 -1.07 -16.26
CA PHE A 315 -6.38 0.21 -16.10
C PHE A 315 -5.00 0.17 -16.77
N SER A 316 -4.51 1.34 -17.14
CA SER A 316 -3.13 1.59 -17.53
C SER A 316 -2.71 2.95 -16.98
N GLN A 317 -1.77 2.97 -16.02
CA GLN A 317 -1.42 4.19 -15.31
C GLN A 317 0.05 4.25 -14.93
N ALA A 318 0.64 5.45 -15.02
CA ALA A 318 1.96 5.73 -14.51
C ALA A 318 2.00 5.62 -12.98
N CYS A 319 3.05 5.00 -12.45
CA CYS A 319 3.19 4.74 -11.02
C CYS A 319 4.66 4.72 -10.59
N GLY A 320 4.87 4.84 -9.28
CA GLY A 320 6.13 4.47 -8.63
C GLY A 320 6.15 2.97 -8.37
N ILE A 321 7.28 2.33 -8.63
CA ILE A 321 7.51 0.91 -8.39
C ILE A 321 8.56 0.75 -7.30
N GLN A 322 8.25 0.01 -6.24
CA GLN A 322 9.14 -0.21 -5.10
C GLN A 322 9.22 -1.70 -4.74
N LEU A 323 10.41 -2.19 -4.38
CA LEU A 323 10.55 -3.56 -3.84
C LEU A 323 9.93 -3.65 -2.44
N LYS A 324 9.22 -4.75 -2.15
CA LYS A 324 8.54 -5.00 -0.87
C LYS A 324 8.99 -6.29 -0.18
N GLY A 325 8.83 -6.34 1.13
CA GLY A 325 9.20 -7.48 1.98
C GLY A 325 10.65 -7.41 2.49
N PHE A 326 10.97 -8.21 3.48
CA PHE A 326 12.32 -8.28 4.06
C PHE A 326 13.17 -9.36 3.36
N THR A 327 12.68 -10.57 3.32
CA THR A 327 13.32 -11.71 2.64
C THR A 327 13.05 -11.71 1.15
N ALA A 328 11.85 -11.32 0.72
CA ALA A 328 11.44 -11.30 -0.69
C ALA A 328 12.30 -10.39 -1.59
N VAL A 329 12.87 -9.29 -1.06
CA VAL A 329 13.78 -8.44 -1.86
C VAL A 329 15.10 -9.12 -2.19
N GLN A 330 15.48 -10.14 -1.43
CA GLN A 330 16.70 -10.92 -1.63
C GLN A 330 16.45 -12.21 -2.41
N ASP A 331 15.17 -12.55 -2.67
CA ASP A 331 14.82 -13.74 -3.41
C ASP A 331 15.36 -13.68 -4.84
N PRO A 332 16.09 -14.72 -5.29
CA PRO A 332 16.69 -14.70 -6.62
C PRO A 332 15.70 -15.00 -7.75
N ILE A 333 14.53 -15.56 -7.44
CA ILE A 333 13.54 -16.01 -8.42
C ILE A 333 12.44 -14.97 -8.59
N LYS A 334 11.72 -14.65 -7.51
CA LYS A 334 10.60 -13.70 -7.54
C LYS A 334 10.73 -12.67 -6.42
N LYS A 335 10.36 -11.44 -6.72
CA LYS A 335 10.33 -10.35 -5.76
C LYS A 335 8.92 -9.80 -5.62
N ASN A 336 8.60 -9.26 -4.44
CA ASN A 336 7.34 -8.55 -4.23
C ASN A 336 7.54 -7.07 -4.55
N PHE A 337 6.47 -6.43 -5.05
CA PHE A 337 6.47 -5.03 -5.45
C PHE A 337 5.33 -4.26 -4.78
N GLY A 338 5.52 -2.97 -4.60
CA GLY A 338 4.46 -2.00 -4.37
C GLY A 338 4.33 -1.10 -5.57
N LEU A 339 3.09 -0.89 -6.02
CA LEU A 339 2.73 0.10 -7.01
C LEU A 339 2.15 1.30 -6.26
N PHE A 340 2.67 2.50 -6.54
CA PHE A 340 2.25 3.74 -5.87
C PHE A 340 1.75 4.74 -6.89
N PHE A 341 0.46 5.06 -6.82
CA PHE A 341 -0.18 6.04 -7.67
C PHE A 341 -0.09 7.40 -7.01
N ARG A 342 0.81 8.24 -7.52
CA ARG A 342 1.08 9.57 -6.95
C ARG A 342 1.01 10.62 -8.03
N GLY A 343 0.52 11.80 -7.68
CA GLY A 343 0.42 12.94 -8.58
C GLY A 343 1.68 13.22 -9.41
N ARG A 344 2.85 13.01 -8.81
CA ARG A 344 4.15 13.20 -9.50
C ARG A 344 4.42 12.25 -10.68
N TYR A 345 3.67 11.14 -10.78
CA TYR A 345 3.80 10.18 -11.91
C TYR A 345 2.67 10.33 -12.92
N GLY A 346 1.49 10.67 -12.46
CA GLY A 346 0.28 10.74 -13.27
C GLY A 346 -0.91 11.17 -12.42
N ASP A 347 -1.99 10.42 -12.46
CA ASP A 347 -3.11 10.59 -11.55
C ASP A 347 -2.68 10.18 -10.15
N ARG A 348 -3.17 10.91 -9.13
CA ARG A 348 -2.80 10.69 -7.73
C ARG A 348 -3.18 9.32 -7.22
N ASP A 349 -4.30 8.79 -7.70
CA ASP A 349 -4.85 7.50 -7.30
C ASP A 349 -5.30 6.75 -8.55
N LEU A 350 -5.40 5.44 -8.46
CA LEU A 350 -6.13 4.63 -9.41
C LEU A 350 -7.61 4.77 -9.07
N GLU A 351 -8.38 5.43 -9.92
CA GLU A 351 -9.79 5.74 -9.70
C GLU A 351 -10.72 4.99 -10.66
N ASN A 352 -11.98 4.84 -10.25
CA ASN A 352 -13.06 4.20 -11.03
C ASN A 352 -12.74 2.73 -11.39
N CYS A 353 -12.02 2.02 -10.54
CA CYS A 353 -11.58 0.67 -10.78
C CYS A 353 -11.81 -0.19 -9.52
N ASP A 354 -12.96 -0.90 -9.44
CA ASP A 354 -13.19 -1.88 -8.39
C ASP A 354 -12.48 -3.20 -8.75
N LEU A 355 -11.24 -3.33 -8.27
CA LEU A 355 -10.38 -4.49 -8.60
C LEU A 355 -10.82 -5.78 -7.93
N PHE A 356 -11.49 -5.70 -6.78
CA PHE A 356 -11.75 -6.85 -5.91
C PHE A 356 -13.24 -7.06 -5.63
N ASP A 357 -14.12 -6.41 -6.37
CA ASP A 357 -15.58 -6.46 -6.21
C ASP A 357 -16.05 -6.13 -4.77
N THR A 358 -15.38 -5.14 -4.17
CA THR A 358 -15.63 -4.70 -2.78
C THR A 358 -16.44 -3.41 -2.68
N GLY A 359 -16.65 -2.73 -3.81
CA GLY A 359 -17.17 -1.37 -3.85
C GLY A 359 -16.11 -0.29 -3.61
N VAL A 360 -14.87 -0.67 -3.28
CA VAL A 360 -13.72 0.25 -3.25
C VAL A 360 -13.23 0.43 -4.68
N SER A 361 -13.29 1.65 -5.18
CA SER A 361 -12.93 1.97 -6.57
C SER A 361 -11.77 2.97 -6.68
N ARG A 362 -11.03 3.18 -5.59
CA ARG A 362 -9.91 4.11 -5.51
C ARG A 362 -8.76 3.52 -4.71
N TYR A 363 -7.56 3.46 -5.31
CA TYR A 363 -6.37 2.90 -4.69
C TYR A 363 -5.18 3.87 -4.85
N GLY A 364 -4.61 4.35 -3.76
CA GLY A 364 -3.35 5.11 -3.76
C GLY A 364 -2.13 4.21 -3.93
N SER A 365 -2.26 2.93 -3.61
CA SER A 365 -1.21 1.92 -3.78
C SER A 365 -1.76 0.50 -3.79
N LEU A 366 -1.07 -0.40 -4.48
CA LEU A 366 -1.35 -1.83 -4.53
C LEU A 366 -0.07 -2.63 -4.24
N LEU A 367 -0.23 -3.85 -3.74
CA LEU A 367 0.85 -4.81 -3.60
C LEU A 367 0.79 -5.85 -4.72
N VAL A 368 1.95 -6.23 -5.24
CA VAL A 368 2.12 -7.33 -6.19
C VAL A 368 3.02 -8.36 -5.51
N ARG A 369 2.43 -9.51 -5.19
CA ARG A 369 3.04 -10.46 -4.27
C ARG A 369 3.21 -11.83 -4.90
N ALA A 370 4.43 -12.36 -4.86
CA ALA A 370 4.70 -13.77 -5.12
C ALA A 370 4.58 -14.62 -3.84
N GLY A 371 4.83 -13.98 -2.68
CA GLY A 371 4.95 -14.66 -1.40
C GLY A 371 6.18 -15.57 -1.30
N GLN A 372 6.49 -16.06 -0.12
CA GLN A 372 7.52 -17.08 0.05
C GLN A 372 7.03 -18.47 -0.42
N ASP A 373 5.72 -18.67 -0.46
CA ASP A 373 5.10 -19.92 -0.92
C ASP A 373 5.25 -20.17 -2.42
N HIS A 374 5.77 -19.20 -3.20
CA HIS A 374 6.06 -19.40 -4.62
C HIS A 374 7.07 -20.52 -4.88
N HIS A 375 7.87 -20.90 -3.90
CA HIS A 375 8.74 -22.07 -3.98
C HIS A 375 8.00 -23.41 -3.82
N ALA A 376 6.75 -23.42 -3.38
CA ALA A 376 5.98 -24.59 -3.01
C ALA A 376 4.56 -24.59 -3.62
N ALA A 377 3.52 -24.37 -2.81
CA ALA A 377 2.12 -24.54 -3.20
C ALA A 377 1.50 -23.32 -3.88
N ILE A 378 2.02 -22.12 -3.65
CA ILE A 378 1.53 -20.83 -4.20
C ILE A 378 0.14 -20.42 -3.66
N ILE A 379 -0.41 -21.14 -2.68
CA ILE A 379 -1.79 -20.91 -2.22
C ILE A 379 -1.93 -20.76 -0.70
N ARG A 380 -0.85 -20.89 0.11
CA ARG A 380 -0.99 -20.91 1.59
C ARG A 380 -1.54 -19.60 2.17
N ASN A 381 -0.99 -18.49 1.70
CA ASN A 381 -1.46 -17.18 2.15
C ASN A 381 -2.93 -16.97 1.78
N GLU A 382 -3.30 -17.24 0.56
CA GLU A 382 -4.63 -17.07 0.01
C GLU A 382 -5.62 -18.03 0.66
N LEU A 383 -5.21 -19.26 0.97
CA LEU A 383 -6.02 -20.22 1.73
C LEU A 383 -6.40 -19.63 3.11
N MET A 384 -5.43 -19.09 3.84
CA MET A 384 -5.73 -18.51 5.15
C MET A 384 -6.58 -17.24 5.07
N VAL A 385 -6.38 -16.43 4.03
CA VAL A 385 -7.22 -15.26 3.76
C VAL A 385 -8.66 -15.68 3.51
N GLU A 386 -8.89 -16.69 2.65
CA GLU A 386 -10.25 -17.20 2.36
C GLU A 386 -10.90 -17.80 3.60
N LEU A 387 -10.18 -18.63 4.34
CA LEU A 387 -10.70 -19.21 5.59
C LEU A 387 -11.04 -18.12 6.62
N CYS A 388 -10.24 -17.07 6.72
CA CYS A 388 -10.53 -15.95 7.62
C CYS A 388 -11.79 -15.19 7.19
N ARG A 389 -11.87 -14.79 5.91
CA ARG A 389 -13.01 -14.04 5.37
C ARG A 389 -14.33 -14.78 5.48
N GLN A 390 -14.31 -16.10 5.32
CA GLN A 390 -15.49 -16.96 5.49
C GLN A 390 -15.83 -17.22 6.96
N SER A 391 -14.89 -17.02 7.88
CA SER A 391 -15.09 -17.23 9.31
C SER A 391 -15.66 -16.02 10.04
N THR A 392 -15.24 -14.80 9.64
CA THR A 392 -15.54 -13.59 10.41
C THR A 392 -15.33 -12.31 9.61
N ASP A 393 -16.16 -11.31 9.87
CA ASP A 393 -15.94 -9.92 9.43
C ASP A 393 -15.13 -9.11 10.45
N ALA A 394 -14.88 -9.67 11.64
CA ALA A 394 -14.19 -8.95 12.72
C ALA A 394 -12.68 -8.82 12.47
N VAL A 395 -12.07 -9.73 11.70
CA VAL A 395 -10.62 -9.73 11.42
C VAL A 395 -10.40 -9.31 9.96
N PRO A 396 -10.02 -8.05 9.71
CA PRO A 396 -9.77 -7.61 8.35
C PRO A 396 -8.56 -8.32 7.74
N CYS A 397 -8.68 -8.65 6.46
CA CYS A 397 -7.62 -9.21 5.64
C CYS A 397 -7.69 -8.64 4.22
N GLN A 398 -6.54 -8.57 3.53
CA GLN A 398 -6.43 -7.99 2.21
C GLN A 398 -7.25 -8.77 1.17
N HIS A 399 -7.94 -8.05 0.30
CA HIS A 399 -8.48 -8.63 -0.91
C HIS A 399 -7.35 -8.84 -1.92
N TYR A 400 -7.47 -9.85 -2.73
CA TYR A 400 -6.47 -10.22 -3.72
C TYR A 400 -7.10 -10.83 -4.97
N GLU A 401 -6.34 -10.81 -6.06
CA GLU A 401 -6.64 -11.57 -7.26
C GLU A 401 -5.34 -12.19 -7.80
N TYR A 402 -5.40 -13.47 -8.20
CA TYR A 402 -4.28 -14.08 -8.91
C TYR A 402 -4.12 -13.48 -10.29
N CYS A 403 -2.88 -13.23 -10.67
CA CYS A 403 -2.54 -12.74 -12.00
C CYS A 403 -1.23 -13.34 -12.49
N VAL A 404 -1.00 -13.31 -13.79
CA VAL A 404 0.34 -13.47 -14.35
C VAL A 404 1.00 -12.11 -14.46
N LEU A 405 2.25 -12.03 -14.06
CA LEU A 405 3.03 -10.81 -14.09
C LEU A 405 3.97 -10.77 -15.29
N TYR A 406 3.95 -9.63 -16.00
CA TYR A 406 4.94 -9.27 -17.00
C TYR A 406 5.80 -8.10 -16.50
N LEU A 407 7.12 -8.26 -16.55
CA LEU A 407 8.11 -7.26 -16.18
C LEU A 407 8.85 -6.77 -17.42
N ASN A 408 8.63 -5.53 -17.84
CA ASN A 408 9.22 -4.99 -19.07
C ASN A 408 8.98 -5.92 -20.28
N GLY A 409 7.74 -6.42 -20.42
CA GLY A 409 7.33 -7.32 -21.50
C GLY A 409 7.81 -8.78 -21.36
N GLN A 410 8.48 -9.15 -20.26
CA GLN A 410 8.92 -10.52 -20.01
C GLN A 410 8.02 -11.19 -18.97
N TYR A 411 7.59 -12.41 -19.26
CA TYR A 411 6.80 -13.22 -18.33
C TYR A 411 7.59 -13.49 -17.03
N ALA A 412 6.99 -13.21 -15.89
CA ALA A 412 7.59 -13.36 -14.56
C ALA A 412 6.87 -14.41 -13.70
N GLY A 413 5.75 -14.96 -14.17
CA GLY A 413 5.01 -16.04 -13.51
C GLY A 413 3.76 -15.59 -12.76
N ILE A 414 3.26 -16.48 -11.89
CA ILE A 414 2.05 -16.26 -11.07
C ILE A 414 2.39 -15.35 -9.89
N PHE A 415 1.55 -14.35 -9.69
CA PHE A 415 1.55 -13.41 -8.57
C PHE A 415 0.12 -13.21 -8.08
N THR A 416 -0.04 -12.47 -7.01
CA THR A 416 -1.30 -11.84 -6.65
C THR A 416 -1.16 -10.32 -6.67
N ILE A 417 -2.18 -9.63 -7.19
CA ILE A 417 -2.40 -8.22 -6.94
C ILE A 417 -3.28 -8.11 -5.69
N GLN A 418 -2.92 -7.22 -4.77
CA GLN A 418 -3.55 -7.12 -3.45
C GLN A 418 -3.68 -5.66 -3.02
N GLU A 419 -4.63 -5.39 -2.13
CA GLU A 419 -4.68 -4.14 -1.38
C GLU A 419 -3.40 -3.93 -0.56
N ASN A 420 -2.99 -2.69 -0.40
CA ASN A 420 -1.91 -2.35 0.53
C ASN A 420 -2.51 -2.05 1.91
N MET A 421 -2.21 -2.87 2.92
CA MET A 421 -2.73 -2.74 4.28
C MET A 421 -2.08 -1.54 5.00
N ASN A 422 -2.59 -0.36 4.72
CA ASN A 422 -2.23 0.93 5.29
C ASN A 422 -3.46 1.60 5.93
N GLU A 423 -3.35 2.85 6.34
CA GLU A 423 -4.43 3.63 6.97
C GLU A 423 -5.67 3.72 6.06
N GLN A 424 -5.48 3.87 4.74
CA GLN A 424 -6.58 3.92 3.78
C GLN A 424 -7.35 2.60 3.70
N PHE A 425 -6.66 1.46 3.72
CA PHE A 425 -7.28 0.13 3.73
C PHE A 425 -8.27 -0.04 4.89
N PHE A 426 -7.85 0.34 6.11
CA PHE A 426 -8.74 0.25 7.28
C PHE A 426 -9.84 1.30 7.24
N ALA A 427 -9.55 2.48 6.72
CA ALA A 427 -10.54 3.53 6.54
C ALA A 427 -11.67 3.08 5.60
N ASP A 428 -11.32 2.46 4.47
CA ASP A 428 -12.28 1.93 3.50
C ASP A 428 -13.09 0.77 4.10
N ALA A 429 -12.43 -0.15 4.82
CA ALA A 429 -13.08 -1.30 5.44
C ALA A 429 -14.12 -0.91 6.52
N TYR A 430 -13.92 0.20 7.22
CA TYR A 430 -14.76 0.62 8.34
C TYR A 430 -15.56 1.91 8.08
N GLY A 431 -15.40 2.55 6.93
CA GLY A 431 -16.12 3.77 6.57
C GLY A 431 -15.73 4.99 7.41
N VAL A 432 -14.45 5.10 7.79
CA VAL A 432 -13.87 6.19 8.60
C VAL A 432 -12.83 6.97 7.79
N SER A 433 -12.33 8.11 8.33
CA SER A 433 -11.27 8.86 7.68
C SER A 433 -9.90 8.19 7.91
N PRO A 434 -8.99 8.17 6.90
CA PRO A 434 -7.65 7.60 7.06
C PRO A 434 -6.83 8.27 8.17
N GLU A 435 -7.04 9.56 8.39
CA GLU A 435 -6.37 10.35 9.43
C GLU A 435 -6.78 9.90 10.85
N SER A 436 -7.95 9.27 11.00
CA SER A 436 -8.42 8.72 12.28
C SER A 436 -7.79 7.37 12.61
N VAL A 437 -7.15 6.72 11.62
CA VAL A 437 -6.62 5.36 11.73
C VAL A 437 -5.16 5.36 12.16
N THR A 438 -4.83 4.53 13.13
CA THR A 438 -3.45 4.20 13.52
C THR A 438 -3.18 2.74 13.21
N THR A 439 -2.11 2.45 12.48
CA THR A 439 -1.66 1.08 12.17
C THR A 439 -0.26 0.82 12.71
N LEU A 440 -0.02 -0.36 13.28
CA LEU A 440 1.26 -0.75 13.85
C LEU A 440 1.63 -2.19 13.52
N ARG A 441 2.93 -2.43 13.37
CA ARG A 441 3.50 -3.79 13.32
C ARG A 441 4.02 -4.19 14.69
N GLN A 442 4.03 -5.48 14.99
CA GLN A 442 4.57 -6.03 16.25
C GLN A 442 5.93 -5.43 16.62
N ARG A 443 6.85 -5.30 15.67
CA ARG A 443 8.19 -4.75 15.92
C ARG A 443 8.21 -3.29 16.37
N SER A 444 7.18 -2.52 16.05
CA SER A 444 7.09 -1.10 16.40
C SER A 444 6.33 -0.84 17.70
N VAL A 445 5.60 -1.85 18.22
CA VAL A 445 4.76 -1.71 19.43
C VAL A 445 5.52 -1.09 20.61
N PHE A 446 6.72 -1.58 20.90
CA PHE A 446 7.50 -1.13 22.06
C PHE A 446 8.33 0.13 21.83
N LYS A 447 8.37 0.66 20.61
CA LYS A 447 9.20 1.82 20.29
C LYS A 447 8.40 3.05 19.94
N GLU A 448 7.19 2.88 19.41
CA GLU A 448 6.51 3.93 18.64
C GLU A 448 5.11 4.29 19.16
N ASN A 449 4.46 3.43 19.98
CA ASN A 449 3.09 3.71 20.42
C ASN A 449 2.83 3.40 21.89
N GLU A 450 2.82 4.44 22.73
CA GLU A 450 2.59 4.35 24.18
C GLU A 450 1.18 3.83 24.51
N ASP A 451 0.18 4.14 23.72
CA ASP A 451 -1.21 3.76 23.98
C ASP A 451 -1.43 2.23 23.83
N LEU A 452 -0.89 1.61 22.76
CA LEU A 452 -0.92 0.15 22.63
C LEU A 452 -0.10 -0.53 23.75
N GLN A 453 1.05 0.03 24.10
CA GLN A 453 1.85 -0.48 25.22
C GLN A 453 1.09 -0.42 26.55
N GLN A 454 0.37 0.67 26.82
CA GLN A 454 -0.46 0.79 28.02
C GLN A 454 -1.59 -0.23 28.02
N THR A 455 -2.24 -0.44 26.87
CA THR A 455 -3.29 -1.46 26.69
C THR A 455 -2.75 -2.88 27.01
N ILE A 456 -1.59 -3.22 26.44
CA ILE A 456 -0.95 -4.53 26.70
C ILE A 456 -0.55 -4.64 28.18
N ARG A 457 0.12 -3.63 28.75
CA ARG A 457 0.49 -3.62 30.17
C ARG A 457 -0.73 -3.77 31.07
N PHE A 458 -1.82 -3.05 30.77
CA PHE A 458 -3.06 -3.19 31.55
C PHE A 458 -3.53 -4.65 31.61
N CYS A 459 -3.56 -5.36 30.48
CA CYS A 459 -3.92 -6.77 30.43
C CYS A 459 -2.98 -7.64 31.28
N LEU A 460 -1.67 -7.39 31.23
CA LEU A 460 -0.66 -8.25 31.86
C LEU A 460 -0.48 -7.97 33.37
N GLU A 461 -0.77 -6.76 33.83
CA GLU A 461 -0.55 -6.33 35.22
C GLU A 461 -1.79 -6.43 36.11
N ASN A 462 -3.00 -6.57 35.52
CA ASN A 462 -4.25 -6.71 36.25
C ASN A 462 -4.76 -8.16 36.23
N ASP A 463 -5.54 -8.51 37.24
CA ASP A 463 -6.19 -9.83 37.30
C ASP A 463 -7.40 -9.86 36.37
N MET A 464 -7.28 -10.56 35.25
CA MET A 464 -8.37 -10.69 34.26
C MET A 464 -9.50 -11.61 34.76
N ALA A 465 -9.34 -12.37 35.86
CA ALA A 465 -10.43 -13.07 36.53
C ALA A 465 -11.39 -12.10 37.24
N ASP A 466 -10.94 -10.89 37.59
CA ASP A 466 -11.79 -9.82 38.08
C ASP A 466 -12.60 -9.21 36.92
N GLU A 467 -13.93 -9.26 37.02
CA GLU A 467 -14.82 -8.82 35.95
C GLU A 467 -14.64 -7.34 35.61
N ALA A 468 -14.40 -6.48 36.59
CA ALA A 468 -14.21 -5.04 36.35
C ALA A 468 -12.91 -4.75 35.56
N SER A 469 -11.83 -5.50 35.85
CA SER A 469 -10.58 -5.44 35.09
C SER A 469 -10.77 -5.93 33.66
N TYR A 470 -11.49 -7.04 33.50
CA TYR A 470 -11.82 -7.61 32.18
C TYR A 470 -12.69 -6.66 31.35
N GLU A 471 -13.78 -6.10 31.94
CA GLU A 471 -14.64 -5.13 31.27
C GLU A 471 -13.86 -3.86 30.87
N THR A 472 -12.93 -3.38 31.71
CA THR A 472 -12.06 -2.26 31.39
C THR A 472 -11.17 -2.57 30.19
N PHE A 473 -10.58 -3.77 30.16
CA PHE A 473 -9.78 -4.20 29.00
C PHE A 473 -10.63 -4.28 27.70
N CYS A 474 -11.88 -4.72 27.80
CA CYS A 474 -12.82 -4.76 26.67
C CYS A 474 -13.15 -3.37 26.09
N GLN A 475 -12.94 -2.27 26.86
CA GLN A 475 -13.04 -0.90 26.35
C GLN A 475 -11.77 -0.46 25.59
N MET A 476 -10.64 -1.13 25.80
CA MET A 476 -9.35 -0.82 25.20
C MET A 476 -9.05 -1.70 23.97
N PHE A 477 -9.53 -2.95 23.98
CA PHE A 477 -9.30 -3.95 22.93
C PHE A 477 -10.60 -4.63 22.51
N ASP A 478 -10.78 -4.86 21.22
CA ASP A 478 -11.92 -5.58 20.66
C ASP A 478 -11.74 -7.09 20.87
N ILE A 479 -12.54 -7.64 21.79
CA ILE A 479 -12.38 -9.03 22.22
C ILE A 479 -12.92 -10.03 21.19
N ASP A 480 -13.93 -9.68 20.41
CA ASP A 480 -14.41 -10.54 19.32
C ASP A 480 -13.36 -10.68 18.22
N ASN A 481 -12.77 -9.55 17.82
CA ASN A 481 -11.63 -9.54 16.91
C ASN A 481 -10.44 -10.34 17.47
N PHE A 482 -10.11 -10.16 18.77
CA PHE A 482 -9.01 -10.88 19.41
C PHE A 482 -9.20 -12.39 19.39
N ILE A 483 -10.38 -12.87 19.78
CA ILE A 483 -10.71 -14.31 19.81
C ILE A 483 -10.61 -14.91 18.40
N ASP A 484 -11.29 -14.32 17.42
CA ASP A 484 -11.27 -14.81 16.04
C ASP A 484 -9.84 -14.81 15.47
N TYR A 485 -9.07 -13.74 15.69
CA TYR A 485 -7.70 -13.67 15.23
C TYR A 485 -6.82 -14.79 15.80
N ILE A 486 -6.82 -14.99 17.14
CA ILE A 486 -5.96 -16.01 17.75
C ILE A 486 -6.38 -17.44 17.35
N LEU A 487 -7.67 -17.70 17.17
CA LEU A 487 -8.17 -19.01 16.77
C LEU A 487 -7.82 -19.34 15.31
N ILE A 488 -8.00 -18.38 14.40
CA ILE A 488 -7.69 -18.54 12.98
C ILE A 488 -6.17 -18.67 12.78
N GLN A 489 -5.37 -17.81 13.39
CA GLN A 489 -3.89 -17.88 13.35
C GLN A 489 -3.38 -19.19 13.98
N GLY A 490 -3.99 -19.59 15.07
CA GLY A 490 -3.66 -20.84 15.74
C GLY A 490 -4.00 -22.05 14.89
N TYR A 491 -5.13 -22.06 14.19
CA TYR A 491 -5.50 -23.13 13.27
C TYR A 491 -4.47 -23.24 12.13
N GLY A 492 -4.10 -22.12 11.49
CA GLY A 492 -3.09 -22.10 10.42
C GLY A 492 -1.68 -22.45 10.90
N GLY A 493 -1.39 -22.27 12.19
CA GLY A 493 -0.07 -22.54 12.76
C GLY A 493 1.04 -21.71 12.14
N ASN A 494 0.83 -20.40 11.97
CA ASN A 494 1.76 -19.49 11.32
C ASN A 494 3.07 -19.38 12.11
N THR A 495 4.15 -19.95 11.57
CA THR A 495 5.47 -19.97 12.22
C THR A 495 6.21 -18.64 12.16
N ASP A 496 5.68 -17.65 11.43
CA ASP A 496 6.22 -16.29 11.29
C ASP A 496 5.30 -15.21 11.90
N LEU A 497 4.39 -15.64 12.77
CA LEU A 497 3.38 -14.77 13.38
C LEU A 497 3.95 -13.52 14.03
N LEU A 498 5.07 -13.65 14.79
CA LEU A 498 5.73 -12.55 15.51
C LEU A 498 6.04 -11.33 14.64
N GLU A 499 6.51 -11.59 13.42
CA GLU A 499 6.94 -10.55 12.51
C GLU A 499 5.77 -9.91 11.76
N ASN A 500 4.62 -10.60 11.76
CA ASN A 500 3.49 -10.32 10.88
C ASN A 500 2.21 -9.90 11.61
N VAL A 501 2.26 -9.70 12.93
CA VAL A 501 1.12 -9.14 13.69
C VAL A 501 0.88 -7.69 13.27
N ARG A 502 -0.36 -7.37 12.93
CA ARG A 502 -0.84 -6.03 12.62
C ARG A 502 -1.87 -5.59 13.64
N TYR A 503 -1.58 -4.46 14.30
CA TYR A 503 -2.53 -3.77 15.16
C TYR A 503 -3.08 -2.55 14.45
N PHE A 504 -4.35 -2.26 14.66
CA PHE A 504 -4.94 -1.00 14.21
C PHE A 504 -6.04 -0.53 15.15
N LYS A 505 -6.33 0.75 15.11
CA LYS A 505 -7.50 1.37 15.73
C LYS A 505 -7.90 2.63 14.99
N SER A 506 -9.14 3.09 15.17
CA SER A 506 -9.61 4.39 14.70
C SER A 506 -10.33 5.15 15.80
N SER A 507 -10.04 6.44 15.92
CA SER A 507 -10.72 7.34 16.85
C SER A 507 -12.16 7.66 16.43
N GLU A 508 -12.50 7.48 15.14
CA GLU A 508 -13.85 7.68 14.62
C GLU A 508 -14.73 6.42 14.76
N LEU A 509 -14.14 5.25 15.03
CA LEU A 509 -14.88 4.02 15.26
C LEU A 509 -15.30 3.94 16.74
N ASP A 510 -14.45 3.36 17.58
CA ASP A 510 -14.68 3.19 19.02
C ASP A 510 -13.39 3.31 19.84
N GLY A 511 -12.28 3.60 19.18
CA GLY A 511 -10.97 3.78 19.80
C GLY A 511 -10.33 2.50 20.35
N ARG A 512 -10.92 1.32 20.13
CA ARG A 512 -10.37 0.03 20.57
C ARG A 512 -9.34 -0.50 19.60
N TRP A 513 -8.30 -1.14 20.13
CA TRP A 513 -7.32 -1.87 19.35
C TRP A 513 -7.91 -3.14 18.75
N ARG A 514 -7.45 -3.49 17.56
CA ARG A 514 -7.82 -4.68 16.80
C ARG A 514 -6.59 -5.26 16.09
N LEU A 515 -6.73 -6.49 15.64
CA LEU A 515 -5.76 -7.24 14.86
C LEU A 515 -6.26 -7.47 13.44
N ALA A 516 -5.35 -7.50 12.48
CA ALA A 516 -5.63 -7.82 11.09
C ALA A 516 -4.75 -8.97 10.61
N LEU A 517 -5.30 -9.83 9.75
CA LEU A 517 -4.58 -10.96 9.18
C LEU A 517 -3.61 -10.48 8.10
N PHE A 518 -2.34 -10.83 8.23
CA PHE A 518 -1.29 -10.38 7.31
C PHE A 518 -0.20 -11.44 7.18
N ASP A 519 0.26 -11.69 5.94
CA ASP A 519 1.41 -12.55 5.58
C ASP A 519 1.34 -13.98 6.15
N GLN A 520 0.55 -14.81 5.49
CA GLN A 520 0.23 -16.17 5.92
C GLN A 520 1.02 -17.26 5.18
N ASP A 521 2.13 -16.91 4.51
CA ASP A 521 2.96 -17.88 3.75
C ASP A 521 3.51 -19.03 4.59
N ARG A 522 3.65 -18.82 5.89
CA ARG A 522 4.27 -19.76 6.83
C ARG A 522 3.25 -20.58 7.63
N THR A 523 2.05 -20.76 7.06
CA THR A 523 0.98 -21.61 7.62
C THR A 523 1.02 -23.04 7.07
N PHE A 524 0.42 -23.98 7.76
CA PHE A 524 0.33 -25.39 7.38
C PHE A 524 1.67 -26.06 7.08
N TYR A 525 2.72 -25.73 7.84
CA TYR A 525 4.02 -26.37 7.68
C TYR A 525 4.13 -27.70 8.42
N THR A 526 3.53 -27.78 9.61
CA THR A 526 3.50 -29.01 10.38
C THR A 526 2.12 -29.18 11.02
N PRO A 527 1.56 -30.40 11.03
CA PRO A 527 0.25 -30.65 11.64
C PRO A 527 0.30 -30.62 13.19
N TYR A 528 1.45 -30.43 13.79
CA TYR A 528 1.64 -30.51 15.24
C TYR A 528 1.84 -29.15 15.93
N CYS A 529 2.00 -28.07 15.19
CA CYS A 529 2.25 -26.75 15.78
C CYS A 529 0.97 -25.94 16.02
N GLY A 530 0.01 -26.01 15.17
CA GLY A 530 -1.35 -25.44 15.21
C GLY A 530 -1.62 -24.42 16.31
N ILE A 531 -2.73 -24.58 16.98
CA ILE A 531 -3.22 -23.67 18.04
C ILE A 531 -2.23 -23.47 19.20
N ARG A 532 -1.29 -24.39 19.39
CA ARG A 532 -0.24 -24.31 20.43
C ARG A 532 0.64 -23.10 20.31
N ILE A 533 0.88 -22.59 19.08
CA ILE A 533 1.65 -21.35 18.84
C ILE A 533 1.05 -20.17 19.62
N ILE A 534 -0.26 -20.12 19.76
CA ILE A 534 -0.95 -19.03 20.47
C ILE A 534 -0.73 -19.10 21.97
N PHE A 535 -0.84 -20.30 22.58
CA PHE A 535 -0.87 -20.43 24.04
C PHE A 535 0.49 -20.80 24.67
N GLU A 536 1.36 -21.49 23.95
CA GLU A 536 2.71 -21.83 24.42
C GLU A 536 3.82 -20.92 23.83
N GLY A 537 3.51 -20.15 22.76
CA GLY A 537 4.47 -19.40 21.99
C GLY A 537 5.26 -20.26 21.00
N PHE A 538 6.12 -19.60 20.21
CA PHE A 538 6.99 -20.28 19.25
C PHE A 538 8.42 -20.37 19.82
N ALA A 539 9.04 -21.54 19.69
CA ALA A 539 10.39 -21.80 20.20
C ALA A 539 10.59 -21.50 21.71
N LYS A 540 9.51 -21.59 22.52
CA LYS A 540 9.45 -21.29 23.97
C LYS A 540 9.56 -19.79 24.30
N GLU A 541 9.40 -18.91 23.35
CA GLU A 541 9.26 -17.48 23.59
C GLU A 541 7.76 -17.14 23.71
N ALA A 542 7.37 -16.64 24.88
CA ALA A 542 6.01 -16.14 25.11
C ALA A 542 5.96 -14.67 24.67
N TRP A 543 5.25 -14.41 23.60
CA TRP A 543 5.05 -13.05 23.07
C TRP A 543 3.95 -12.31 23.82
N GLU A 544 3.84 -11.02 23.59
CA GLU A 544 2.77 -10.20 24.17
C GLU A 544 1.39 -10.77 23.82
N LEU A 545 1.18 -11.19 22.57
CA LEU A 545 -0.07 -11.83 22.15
C LEU A 545 -0.36 -13.12 22.93
N THR A 546 0.66 -13.98 23.09
CA THR A 546 0.58 -15.22 23.88
C THR A 546 0.30 -14.91 25.35
N GLN A 547 1.00 -13.91 25.91
CA GLN A 547 0.81 -13.51 27.31
C GLN A 547 -0.60 -12.95 27.53
N MET A 548 -1.09 -12.07 26.66
CA MET A 548 -2.45 -11.53 26.72
C MET A 548 -3.50 -12.66 26.64
N ALA A 549 -3.37 -13.55 25.66
CA ALA A 549 -4.30 -14.70 25.53
C ALA A 549 -4.37 -15.53 26.82
N ASN A 550 -3.22 -15.85 27.43
CA ASN A 550 -3.15 -16.62 28.67
C ASN A 550 -3.71 -15.85 29.88
N HIS A 551 -3.49 -14.52 29.98
CA HIS A 551 -4.07 -13.71 31.05
C HIS A 551 -5.58 -13.61 30.92
N LEU A 552 -6.09 -13.42 29.72
CA LEU A 552 -7.53 -13.35 29.45
C LEU A 552 -8.27 -14.66 29.74
N LEU A 553 -7.60 -15.82 29.57
CA LEU A 553 -8.18 -17.13 29.91
C LEU A 553 -8.50 -17.29 31.43
N ALA A 554 -7.97 -16.42 32.29
CA ALA A 554 -8.36 -16.38 33.70
C ALA A 554 -9.81 -15.92 33.88
N ASN A 555 -10.38 -15.16 32.93
CA ASN A 555 -11.79 -14.81 32.91
C ASN A 555 -12.63 -15.99 32.39
N PRO A 556 -13.60 -16.52 33.18
CA PRO A 556 -14.43 -17.65 32.74
C PRO A 556 -15.27 -17.36 31.49
N GLY A 557 -15.76 -16.13 31.35
CA GLY A 557 -16.54 -15.70 30.18
C GLY A 557 -15.70 -15.66 28.91
N PHE A 558 -14.46 -15.15 28.98
CA PHE A 558 -13.54 -15.18 27.85
C PHE A 558 -13.19 -16.63 27.45
N ARG A 559 -12.91 -17.49 28.44
CA ARG A 559 -12.60 -18.90 28.20
C ARG A 559 -13.75 -19.64 27.54
N ASP A 560 -14.99 -19.42 28.00
CA ASP A 560 -16.21 -20.00 27.41
C ASP A 560 -16.37 -19.56 25.95
N ARG A 561 -16.17 -18.26 25.65
CA ARG A 561 -16.23 -17.72 24.30
C ARG A 561 -15.18 -18.34 23.37
N VAL A 562 -13.93 -18.50 23.84
CA VAL A 562 -12.84 -19.14 23.07
C VAL A 562 -13.23 -20.57 22.69
N LEU A 563 -13.69 -21.38 23.67
CA LEU A 563 -14.06 -22.78 23.43
C LEU A 563 -15.29 -22.91 22.52
N SER A 564 -16.34 -22.13 22.78
CA SER A 564 -17.55 -22.11 21.98
C SER A 564 -17.26 -21.70 20.53
N ARG A 565 -16.47 -20.63 20.34
CA ARG A 565 -16.12 -20.12 19.01
C ARG A 565 -15.25 -21.11 18.24
N TYR A 566 -14.28 -21.74 18.90
CA TYR A 566 -13.45 -22.74 18.23
C TYR A 566 -14.26 -23.98 17.82
N ALA A 567 -15.19 -24.39 18.66
CA ALA A 567 -16.10 -25.49 18.33
C ALA A 567 -17.01 -25.14 17.13
N GLU A 568 -17.45 -23.90 17.00
CA GLU A 568 -18.20 -23.44 15.83
C GLU A 568 -17.33 -23.46 14.58
N LEU A 569 -16.15 -22.82 14.62
CA LEU A 569 -15.22 -22.72 13.49
C LEU A 569 -14.82 -24.11 12.95
N THR A 570 -14.48 -25.06 13.83
CA THR A 570 -14.05 -26.40 13.43
C THR A 570 -15.19 -27.29 12.89
N ARG A 571 -16.44 -26.90 13.12
CA ARG A 571 -17.61 -27.54 12.48
C ARG A 571 -18.03 -26.87 11.17
N THR A 572 -17.54 -25.67 10.90
CA THR A 572 -17.91 -24.86 9.75
C THR A 572 -16.72 -24.59 8.84
N THR A 573 -16.19 -23.39 8.86
CA THR A 573 -15.17 -22.89 7.94
C THR A 573 -13.77 -23.49 8.16
N LEU A 574 -13.47 -23.98 9.36
CA LEU A 574 -12.23 -24.70 9.67
C LEU A 574 -12.45 -26.23 9.79
N SER A 575 -13.56 -26.76 9.27
CA SER A 575 -13.76 -28.20 9.17
C SER A 575 -12.83 -28.81 8.12
N ASP A 576 -12.44 -30.07 8.31
CA ASP A 576 -11.57 -30.77 7.37
C ASP A 576 -12.17 -30.82 5.95
N GLU A 577 -13.48 -30.99 5.83
CA GLU A 577 -14.19 -30.99 4.54
C GLU A 577 -14.06 -29.62 3.84
N HIS A 578 -14.36 -28.54 4.57
CA HIS A 578 -14.34 -27.19 4.00
C HIS A 578 -12.93 -26.75 3.62
N VAL A 579 -11.94 -26.99 4.47
CA VAL A 579 -10.53 -26.67 4.19
C VAL A 579 -10.03 -27.44 2.96
N LEU A 580 -10.41 -28.73 2.81
CA LEU A 580 -10.06 -29.50 1.62
C LEU A 580 -10.71 -28.92 0.35
N GLN A 581 -11.95 -28.47 0.43
CA GLN A 581 -12.65 -27.81 -0.68
C GLN A 581 -11.90 -26.53 -1.11
N GLU A 582 -11.48 -25.69 -0.16
CA GLU A 582 -10.75 -24.45 -0.45
C GLU A 582 -9.36 -24.71 -1.03
N ILE A 583 -8.62 -25.70 -0.51
CA ILE A 583 -7.34 -26.11 -1.11
C ILE A 583 -7.54 -26.53 -2.57
N ASN A 584 -8.56 -27.35 -2.84
CA ASN A 584 -8.84 -27.81 -4.19
C ASN A 584 -9.28 -26.67 -5.12
N ARG A 585 -10.11 -25.75 -4.64
CA ARG A 585 -10.57 -24.58 -5.39
C ARG A 585 -9.40 -23.69 -5.81
N LEU A 586 -8.55 -23.31 -4.85
CA LEU A 586 -7.40 -22.45 -5.10
C LEU A 586 -6.36 -23.14 -6.01
N ALA A 587 -6.08 -24.41 -5.77
CA ALA A 587 -5.17 -25.17 -6.63
C ALA A 587 -5.68 -25.24 -8.08
N ALA A 588 -6.96 -25.56 -8.28
CA ALA A 588 -7.56 -25.65 -9.61
C ALA A 588 -7.58 -24.30 -10.35
N LEU A 589 -7.73 -23.18 -9.61
CA LEU A 589 -7.72 -21.84 -10.20
C LEU A 589 -6.38 -21.53 -10.89
N ILE A 590 -5.27 -21.87 -10.26
CA ILE A 590 -3.93 -21.52 -10.77
C ILE A 590 -3.27 -22.63 -11.61
N GLU A 591 -3.74 -23.88 -11.51
CA GLU A 591 -3.13 -25.04 -12.17
C GLU A 591 -2.84 -24.83 -13.66
N PRO A 592 -3.71 -24.21 -14.48
CA PRO A 592 -3.45 -24.01 -15.90
C PRO A 592 -2.17 -23.19 -16.17
N GLU A 593 -1.79 -22.29 -15.26
CA GLU A 593 -0.61 -21.43 -15.38
C GLU A 593 0.63 -22.00 -14.69
N VAL A 594 0.47 -22.94 -13.76
CA VAL A 594 1.57 -23.42 -12.90
C VAL A 594 2.71 -24.03 -13.70
N ARG A 595 2.42 -24.79 -14.76
CA ARG A 595 3.48 -25.42 -15.55
C ARG A 595 4.43 -24.37 -16.14
N ARG A 596 3.89 -23.34 -16.78
CA ARG A 596 4.67 -22.23 -17.35
C ARG A 596 5.41 -21.45 -16.26
N ASP A 597 4.75 -21.21 -15.14
CA ASP A 597 5.36 -20.55 -13.97
C ASP A 597 6.55 -21.35 -13.43
N ARG A 598 6.39 -22.65 -13.25
CA ARG A 598 7.46 -23.52 -12.73
C ARG A 598 8.66 -23.58 -13.69
N GLU A 599 8.41 -23.70 -14.98
CA GLU A 599 9.45 -23.69 -16.02
C GLU A 599 10.24 -22.38 -16.00
N SER A 600 9.56 -21.22 -15.87
CA SER A 600 10.20 -19.91 -15.80
C SER A 600 11.07 -19.73 -14.55
N CYS A 601 10.70 -20.39 -13.46
CA CYS A 601 11.43 -20.36 -12.19
C CYS A 601 12.55 -21.42 -12.08
N GLY A 602 12.65 -22.35 -13.04
CA GLY A 602 13.56 -23.48 -12.95
C GLY A 602 13.17 -24.48 -11.85
N ILE A 603 11.89 -24.54 -11.48
CA ILE A 603 11.32 -25.46 -10.49
C ILE A 603 10.46 -26.49 -11.22
N SER A 604 10.43 -27.75 -10.79
CA SER A 604 9.60 -28.75 -11.45
C SER A 604 8.10 -28.57 -11.12
N TYR A 605 7.24 -28.93 -12.06
CA TYR A 605 5.79 -28.97 -11.84
C TYR A 605 5.41 -29.96 -10.73
N GLU A 606 6.14 -31.10 -10.62
CA GLU A 606 5.93 -32.12 -9.60
C GLU A 606 6.20 -31.58 -8.18
N ASN A 607 7.08 -30.58 -8.04
CA ASN A 607 7.29 -29.90 -6.76
C ASN A 607 6.00 -29.24 -6.28
N TRP A 608 5.32 -28.50 -7.16
CA TRP A 608 4.04 -27.89 -6.84
C TRP A 608 2.96 -28.93 -6.54
N VAL A 609 2.84 -29.98 -7.35
CA VAL A 609 1.88 -31.09 -7.12
C VAL A 609 2.11 -31.69 -5.73
N GLY A 610 3.37 -31.99 -5.38
CA GLY A 610 3.72 -32.53 -4.06
C GLY A 610 3.41 -31.56 -2.92
N ALA A 611 3.61 -30.26 -3.12
CA ALA A 611 3.32 -29.24 -2.12
C ALA A 611 1.80 -29.08 -1.87
N VAL A 612 0.99 -29.11 -2.93
CA VAL A 612 -0.47 -29.08 -2.81
C VAL A 612 -0.98 -30.39 -2.15
N GLU A 613 -0.41 -31.54 -2.52
CA GLU A 613 -0.78 -32.80 -1.90
C GLU A 613 -0.43 -32.82 -0.39
N ASN A 614 0.69 -32.24 -0.01
CA ASN A 614 1.04 -32.07 1.41
C ASN A 614 -0.01 -31.21 2.15
N LEU A 615 -0.53 -30.16 1.51
CA LEU A 615 -1.62 -29.38 2.10
C LEU A 615 -2.89 -30.21 2.26
N ARG A 616 -3.26 -31.04 1.27
CA ARG A 616 -4.43 -31.94 1.34
C ARG A 616 -4.34 -32.96 2.46
N GLN A 617 -3.12 -33.33 2.89
CA GLN A 617 -2.94 -34.29 3.99
C GLN A 617 -3.38 -33.73 5.34
N PHE A 618 -3.38 -32.40 5.54
CA PHE A 618 -3.86 -31.82 6.79
C PHE A 618 -5.32 -32.20 7.04
N PRO A 619 -6.29 -31.85 6.19
CA PRO A 619 -7.67 -32.23 6.42
C PRO A 619 -7.98 -33.73 6.19
N THR A 620 -7.16 -34.48 5.43
CA THR A 620 -7.49 -35.88 5.11
C THR A 620 -6.81 -36.88 6.04
N ALA A 621 -5.47 -37.00 5.97
CA ALA A 621 -4.73 -38.01 6.73
C ALA A 621 -4.53 -37.63 8.19
N CYS A 622 -4.41 -36.32 8.50
CA CYS A 622 -4.15 -35.84 9.85
C CYS A 622 -5.41 -35.56 10.66
N GLN A 623 -6.60 -35.51 10.02
CA GLN A 623 -7.85 -35.07 10.67
C GLN A 623 -7.62 -33.79 11.47
N TYR A 624 -7.15 -32.76 10.77
CA TYR A 624 -6.48 -31.62 11.37
C TYR A 624 -7.39 -30.82 12.31
N ALA A 625 -8.66 -30.65 11.96
CA ALA A 625 -9.63 -30.01 12.84
C ALA A 625 -9.69 -30.71 14.20
N GLN A 626 -9.77 -32.04 14.21
CA GLN A 626 -9.81 -32.83 15.46
C GLN A 626 -8.48 -32.73 16.21
N ALA A 627 -7.35 -32.81 15.51
CA ALA A 627 -6.02 -32.72 16.13
C ALA A 627 -5.79 -31.35 16.80
N THR A 628 -6.28 -30.26 16.21
CA THR A 628 -6.21 -28.92 16.80
C THR A 628 -7.15 -28.74 17.99
N ILE A 629 -8.35 -29.35 17.97
CA ILE A 629 -9.25 -29.43 19.14
C ILE A 629 -8.55 -30.16 20.30
N ASP A 630 -7.94 -31.31 20.03
CA ASP A 630 -7.25 -32.11 21.07
C ASP A 630 -6.11 -31.31 21.70
N THR A 631 -5.36 -30.58 20.87
CA THR A 631 -4.27 -29.70 21.32
C THR A 631 -4.80 -28.54 22.17
N LEU A 632 -5.85 -27.85 21.72
CA LEU A 632 -6.48 -26.77 22.48
C LEU A 632 -7.00 -27.28 23.84
N CYS A 633 -7.69 -28.42 23.85
CA CYS A 633 -8.19 -29.03 25.08
C CYS A 633 -7.05 -29.36 26.04
N GLN A 634 -5.91 -29.84 25.55
CA GLN A 634 -4.73 -30.13 26.36
C GLN A 634 -4.14 -28.86 26.94
N ASP A 635 -3.88 -27.84 26.11
CA ASP A 635 -3.22 -26.60 26.49
C ASP A 635 -4.07 -25.80 27.48
N LEU A 636 -5.40 -25.75 27.29
CA LEU A 636 -6.33 -25.08 28.19
C LEU A 636 -6.82 -25.97 29.36
N LYS A 637 -6.33 -27.19 29.47
CA LYS A 637 -6.73 -28.17 30.53
C LYS A 637 -8.24 -28.35 30.60
N VAL A 638 -8.88 -28.50 29.43
CA VAL A 638 -10.32 -28.69 29.29
C VAL A 638 -10.70 -30.05 29.90
N THR A 639 -11.69 -30.06 30.81
CA THR A 639 -12.18 -31.29 31.44
C THR A 639 -12.95 -32.15 30.45
N GLY A 640 -13.16 -33.43 30.78
CA GLY A 640 -13.95 -34.32 29.93
C GLY A 640 -15.42 -33.85 29.76
N GLU A 641 -16.02 -33.24 30.80
CA GLU A 641 -17.37 -32.67 30.74
C GLU A 641 -17.42 -31.42 29.83
N GLU A 642 -16.47 -30.49 29.97
CA GLU A 642 -16.35 -29.33 29.09
C GLU A 642 -16.12 -29.76 27.63
N ARG A 643 -15.20 -30.73 27.41
CA ARG A 643 -14.97 -31.26 26.07
C ARG A 643 -16.26 -31.81 25.43
N ALA A 644 -17.00 -32.61 26.17
CA ALA A 644 -18.27 -33.15 25.69
C ALA A 644 -19.31 -32.04 25.43
N HIS A 645 -19.29 -30.99 26.24
CA HIS A 645 -20.17 -29.83 26.09
C HIS A 645 -19.89 -29.05 24.79
N TYR A 646 -18.62 -28.64 24.54
CA TYR A 646 -18.26 -27.80 23.41
C TYR A 646 -18.07 -28.59 22.10
N PHE A 647 -17.38 -29.71 22.16
CA PHE A 647 -16.89 -30.43 20.96
C PHE A 647 -17.67 -31.75 20.70
N GLY A 648 -18.49 -32.18 21.62
CA GLY A 648 -19.15 -33.47 21.56
C GLY A 648 -18.30 -34.63 22.09
N SER A 649 -18.91 -35.81 22.14
CA SER A 649 -18.24 -37.02 22.64
C SER A 649 -17.33 -37.65 21.59
#